data_be8a2b612da02f98304e0a0af404da75
#
_entry.id   be8a2b612da02f98304e0a0af404da75
#
_cell.length_a   1.000
_cell.length_b   1.000
_cell.length_c   1.000
_cell.angle_alpha   90.00
_cell.angle_beta   90.00
_cell.angle_gamma   90.00
#
_symmetry.space_group_name_H-M   'P 1'
#
loop_
_entity.id
_entity.type
_entity.pdbx_description
1 polymer ?
#
loop_
_entity_poly.entity_id
_entity_poly.type
_entity_poly.pdbx_seq_one_letter_code
_entity_poly.pdbx_strand_id
1 'polypeptide(L)'
;HTENPEGWVTGEKLLSMLPGVAVAIVPSRNNGKAKDGRKARPRFHAYFPIPELQDEKAYTALKQGIREAFPFFDGQALDAARFLYGTEVVPEAIFWQEGAQTITEFLTGLEPAEPSQTEAPFYTGSSIPEGSRNNAMSHFAGRVLKRYGDTDKAYKAYLERAAQCEPPLSEKELGTIWKSAVKFFRDKIEGSEGYVSPQEYNNPYPGWSEPLPLSRFTMAPFPVDALPQPIADYVRAVAESTQTPVDMAGSIVLSVLSTCLQKKYRIQGKPGWVEPLNTYVIVIAPPSERKSSVLHLMLQPVNDYETEYNKQNAATVEAGKMQKRVLERRQKALEDKVAKGNAEPEELKRIAQEAADFEEVSPMQLYVDDITTEKLVAVIAKNHGHAALISSEGGIFDTLSGIYTKTVNIDVMLKGYSGDTIRVDRIGRESESIMDPALTILLMAQPNVVSAVLSNTTFRGRGLTARFLYSMPVSSVGKRKYRSKAVTDETYRGYEQLVVNLLEDEYPEKPQTITLSPEADRELEAFANWLEPKLTNDYAEMADWAGKLVGNVLRLSGLLCRASVYQSHDFLMVQKAFSVTGKTMSDAIRLGKYYLNHAQAAYSVLPENDMYENGNLILQKIRERHLTAFDRREAMRMCRRFKTIDSIQPVLDFLEDYGYIMQQPQKYSGTGRPPLPRYDVNPWLKEH
;
A
#
# COMPACT_ATOMS: atom_id res chain seq x y z
N HIS A 1 31.51 -30.84 -2.76
CA HIS A 1 32.21 -32.10 -3.02
C HIS A 1 33.52 -32.15 -2.24
N THR A 2 33.74 -33.26 -1.55
CA THR A 2 35.03 -33.58 -0.93
C THR A 2 36.08 -33.83 -2.00
N GLU A 3 37.38 -33.79 -1.66
CA GLU A 3 38.45 -34.13 -2.62
C GLU A 3 38.53 -35.66 -2.94
N ASN A 4 37.77 -36.47 -2.19
CA ASN A 4 37.70 -37.92 -2.40
C ASN A 4 36.68 -38.28 -3.52
N PRO A 5 37.08 -38.91 -4.61
CA PRO A 5 36.21 -39.34 -5.72
C PRO A 5 35.04 -40.24 -5.31
N GLU A 6 35.20 -41.07 -4.28
CA GLU A 6 34.13 -41.96 -3.78
C GLU A 6 32.91 -41.19 -3.22
N GLY A 7 33.11 -39.97 -2.76
CA GLY A 7 32.05 -39.09 -2.28
C GLY A 7 31.37 -38.24 -3.36
N TRP A 8 31.79 -38.34 -4.63
CA TRP A 8 31.24 -37.54 -5.71
C TRP A 8 29.84 -37.99 -6.10
N VAL A 9 28.96 -37.05 -6.36
CA VAL A 9 27.61 -37.27 -6.88
C VAL A 9 27.67 -37.02 -8.38
N THR A 10 27.39 -38.08 -9.17
CA THR A 10 27.22 -38.03 -10.64
C THR A 10 25.74 -37.75 -10.97
N GLY A 11 25.42 -37.44 -12.22
CA GLY A 11 24.03 -37.29 -12.66
C GLY A 11 23.20 -38.56 -12.40
N GLU A 12 23.74 -39.74 -12.70
CA GLU A 12 23.10 -41.04 -12.44
C GLU A 12 22.86 -41.29 -10.94
N LYS A 13 23.84 -40.96 -10.11
CA LYS A 13 23.71 -41.09 -8.67
C LYS A 13 22.64 -40.10 -8.12
N LEU A 14 22.52 -38.91 -8.68
CA LEU A 14 21.45 -37.98 -8.31
C LEU A 14 20.08 -38.52 -8.70
N LEU A 15 19.93 -39.10 -9.91
CA LEU A 15 18.66 -39.71 -10.31
C LEU A 15 18.23 -40.82 -9.35
N SER A 16 19.18 -41.66 -8.91
CA SER A 16 18.88 -42.76 -7.96
C SER A 16 18.44 -42.23 -6.56
N MET A 17 18.78 -40.98 -6.24
CA MET A 17 18.37 -40.31 -4.97
C MET A 17 16.98 -39.64 -5.09
N LEU A 18 16.43 -39.53 -6.30
CA LEU A 18 15.19 -38.83 -6.61
C LEU A 18 14.18 -39.76 -7.31
N PRO A 19 13.81 -40.91 -6.72
CA PRO A 19 12.91 -41.86 -7.37
C PRO A 19 11.53 -41.21 -7.60
N GLY A 20 11.08 -41.24 -8.86
CA GLY A 20 9.76 -40.72 -9.25
C GLY A 20 9.65 -39.21 -9.33
N VAL A 21 10.74 -38.44 -9.15
CA VAL A 21 10.76 -36.99 -9.28
C VAL A 21 11.15 -36.60 -10.71
N ALA A 22 10.38 -35.70 -11.31
CA ALA A 22 10.72 -35.13 -12.61
C ALA A 22 11.97 -34.20 -12.48
N VAL A 23 13.04 -34.51 -13.26
CA VAL A 23 14.29 -33.72 -13.23
C VAL A 23 15.06 -33.84 -14.52
N ALA A 24 15.68 -32.75 -14.97
CA ALA A 24 16.68 -32.74 -16.03
C ALA A 24 18.04 -32.33 -15.42
N ILE A 25 19.07 -33.14 -15.69
CA ILE A 25 20.44 -32.91 -15.23
C ILE A 25 21.32 -32.63 -16.41
N VAL A 26 21.85 -31.41 -16.49
CA VAL A 26 22.64 -30.92 -17.61
C VAL A 26 24.08 -30.70 -17.14
N PRO A 27 25.10 -31.35 -17.79
CA PRO A 27 26.49 -31.09 -17.46
C PRO A 27 26.85 -29.60 -17.56
N SER A 28 27.57 -29.07 -16.60
CA SER A 28 28.03 -27.70 -16.66
C SER A 28 29.25 -27.55 -17.60
N ARG A 29 29.57 -26.35 -18.08
CA ARG A 29 30.72 -26.02 -18.92
C ARG A 29 32.04 -26.56 -18.38
N ASN A 30 32.14 -26.74 -17.07
CA ASN A 30 33.35 -27.23 -16.41
C ASN A 30 33.21 -28.66 -15.90
N ASN A 31 32.26 -29.43 -16.42
CA ASN A 31 32.10 -30.86 -16.10
C ASN A 31 33.34 -31.66 -16.53
N GLY A 32 33.87 -32.46 -15.61
CA GLY A 32 35.04 -33.29 -15.89
C GLY A 32 36.37 -32.53 -16.11
N LYS A 33 36.42 -31.22 -15.87
CA LYS A 33 37.62 -30.39 -16.04
C LYS A 33 38.20 -29.99 -14.67
N ALA A 34 39.56 -29.92 -14.60
CA ALA A 34 40.20 -29.31 -13.47
C ALA A 34 39.94 -27.79 -13.47
N LYS A 35 39.62 -27.23 -12.35
CA LYS A 35 39.34 -25.77 -12.20
C LYS A 35 39.76 -25.31 -10.80
N ASP A 36 40.40 -24.15 -10.71
CA ASP A 36 40.77 -23.48 -9.46
C ASP A 36 41.60 -24.38 -8.52
N GLY A 37 42.62 -25.07 -9.09
CA GLY A 37 43.53 -25.96 -8.36
C GLY A 37 42.90 -27.29 -7.91
N ARG A 38 41.62 -27.56 -8.20
CA ARG A 38 40.88 -28.77 -7.84
C ARG A 38 40.86 -29.78 -8.98
N LYS A 39 40.91 -31.08 -8.63
CA LYS A 39 40.87 -32.19 -9.58
C LYS A 39 39.62 -32.13 -10.47
N ALA A 40 39.73 -32.68 -11.69
CA ALA A 40 38.59 -32.89 -12.58
C ALA A 40 37.49 -33.69 -11.85
N ARG A 41 36.27 -33.19 -11.84
CA ARG A 41 35.14 -33.79 -11.09
C ARG A 41 33.81 -33.54 -11.80
N PRO A 42 32.75 -34.32 -11.50
CA PRO A 42 31.41 -34.05 -12.00
C PRO A 42 30.90 -32.67 -11.59
N ARG A 43 30.37 -31.92 -12.55
CA ARG A 43 29.69 -30.65 -12.33
C ARG A 43 28.51 -30.56 -13.27
N PHE A 44 27.31 -30.33 -12.72
CA PHE A 44 26.06 -30.27 -13.48
C PHE A 44 25.08 -29.29 -12.86
N HIS A 45 24.07 -28.93 -13.62
CA HIS A 45 22.90 -28.21 -13.18
C HIS A 45 21.71 -29.17 -13.15
N ALA A 46 20.93 -29.17 -12.06
CA ALA A 46 19.69 -29.93 -11.98
C ALA A 46 18.50 -28.96 -12.12
N TYR A 47 17.60 -29.27 -13.03
CA TYR A 47 16.40 -28.48 -13.31
C TYR A 47 15.19 -29.30 -12.90
N PHE A 48 14.41 -28.77 -11.98
CA PHE A 48 13.18 -29.38 -11.49
C PHE A 48 11.99 -28.61 -12.04
N PRO A 49 11.02 -29.23 -12.72
CA PRO A 49 9.75 -28.59 -13.03
C PRO A 49 9.00 -28.32 -11.73
N ILE A 50 8.60 -27.08 -11.53
CA ILE A 50 7.82 -26.62 -10.37
C ILE A 50 6.67 -25.78 -10.87
N PRO A 51 5.55 -25.69 -10.13
CA PRO A 51 4.52 -24.69 -10.39
C PRO A 51 5.12 -23.28 -10.39
N GLU A 52 4.50 -22.38 -11.13
CA GLU A 52 4.94 -20.98 -11.17
C GLU A 52 4.90 -20.36 -9.77
N LEU A 53 6.05 -19.94 -9.27
CA LEU A 53 6.19 -19.24 -8.00
C LEU A 53 6.41 -17.75 -8.29
N GLN A 54 5.47 -16.92 -7.86
CA GLN A 54 5.53 -15.46 -8.04
C GLN A 54 6.25 -14.73 -6.90
N ASP A 55 6.62 -15.46 -5.83
CA ASP A 55 7.30 -14.90 -4.65
C ASP A 55 8.77 -15.37 -4.62
N GLU A 56 9.68 -14.41 -4.65
CA GLU A 56 11.13 -14.64 -4.51
C GLU A 56 11.49 -15.41 -3.24
N LYS A 57 10.81 -15.12 -2.12
CA LYS A 57 11.07 -15.80 -0.85
C LYS A 57 10.63 -17.26 -0.88
N ALA A 58 9.48 -17.55 -1.49
CA ALA A 58 9.01 -18.93 -1.66
C ALA A 58 9.97 -19.75 -2.55
N TYR A 59 10.49 -19.14 -3.62
CA TYR A 59 11.48 -19.78 -4.48
C TYR A 59 12.82 -20.00 -3.76
N THR A 60 13.28 -19.03 -2.98
CA THR A 60 14.50 -19.14 -2.18
C THR A 60 14.34 -20.20 -1.08
N ALA A 61 13.19 -20.28 -0.43
CA ALA A 61 12.88 -21.30 0.58
C ALA A 61 12.87 -22.70 -0.03
N LEU A 62 12.30 -22.88 -1.23
CA LEU A 62 12.34 -24.16 -1.95
C LEU A 62 13.78 -24.59 -2.27
N LYS A 63 14.61 -23.69 -2.76
CA LYS A 63 16.04 -23.97 -3.02
C LYS A 63 16.79 -24.31 -1.73
N GLN A 64 16.46 -23.64 -0.63
CA GLN A 64 17.01 -23.94 0.68
C GLN A 64 16.62 -25.36 1.14
N GLY A 65 15.35 -25.74 1.01
CA GLY A 65 14.88 -27.10 1.33
C GLY A 65 15.54 -28.19 0.47
N ILE A 66 15.76 -27.92 -0.82
CA ILE A 66 16.53 -28.83 -1.70
C ILE A 66 17.96 -28.99 -1.19
N ARG A 67 18.59 -27.91 -0.76
CA ARG A 67 19.97 -27.95 -0.25
C ARG A 67 20.06 -28.66 1.10
N GLU A 68 19.10 -28.51 1.97
CA GLU A 68 19.04 -29.19 3.26
C GLU A 68 18.90 -30.71 3.08
N ALA A 69 18.03 -31.13 2.17
CA ALA A 69 17.88 -32.53 1.80
C ALA A 69 19.10 -33.10 1.04
N PHE A 70 19.78 -32.26 0.26
CA PHE A 70 20.92 -32.63 -0.58
C PHE A 70 22.10 -31.66 -0.40
N PRO A 71 22.89 -31.78 0.68
CA PRO A 71 23.93 -30.81 1.05
C PRO A 71 25.10 -30.65 0.05
N PHE A 72 25.17 -31.49 -0.97
CA PHE A 72 26.17 -31.39 -2.03
C PHE A 72 25.84 -30.34 -3.10
N PHE A 73 24.61 -29.77 -3.11
CA PHE A 73 24.30 -28.62 -3.97
C PHE A 73 25.00 -27.34 -3.49
N ASP A 74 25.39 -26.50 -4.45
CA ASP A 74 26.12 -25.26 -4.20
C ASP A 74 25.26 -24.26 -3.41
N GLY A 75 25.71 -23.90 -2.20
CA GLY A 75 25.05 -22.94 -1.35
C GLY A 75 25.02 -21.52 -1.89
N GLN A 76 25.86 -21.17 -2.86
CA GLN A 76 25.83 -19.87 -3.52
C GLN A 76 24.75 -19.79 -4.61
N ALA A 77 24.09 -20.89 -4.95
CA ALA A 77 23.05 -20.96 -5.98
C ALA A 77 21.62 -20.71 -5.43
N LEU A 78 21.47 -20.22 -4.21
CA LEU A 78 20.18 -19.99 -3.56
C LEU A 78 19.48 -18.71 -4.01
N ASP A 79 20.20 -17.78 -4.61
CA ASP A 79 19.66 -16.53 -5.13
C ASP A 79 18.63 -16.78 -6.26
N ALA A 80 17.46 -16.16 -6.17
CA ALA A 80 16.39 -16.27 -7.15
C ALA A 80 16.75 -15.64 -8.50
N ALA A 81 17.58 -14.60 -8.47
CA ALA A 81 17.97 -13.83 -9.67
C ALA A 81 19.23 -14.37 -10.37
N ARG A 82 19.77 -15.51 -9.95
CA ARG A 82 21.02 -16.03 -10.49
C ARG A 82 20.88 -16.56 -11.91
N PHE A 83 21.66 -15.99 -12.82
CA PHE A 83 21.80 -16.50 -14.19
C PHE A 83 22.62 -17.80 -14.25
N LEU A 84 22.10 -18.77 -14.96
CA LEU A 84 22.85 -19.97 -15.37
C LEU A 84 23.36 -19.75 -16.80
N TYR A 85 24.67 -19.77 -16.97
CA TYR A 85 25.25 -19.67 -18.32
C TYR A 85 24.96 -20.94 -19.09
N GLY A 86 24.42 -20.79 -20.28
CA GLY A 86 24.22 -21.89 -21.22
C GLY A 86 25.54 -22.59 -21.53
N THR A 87 25.46 -23.86 -21.85
CA THR A 87 26.59 -24.69 -22.29
C THR A 87 26.17 -25.46 -23.50
N GLU A 88 27.07 -25.60 -24.47
CA GLU A 88 26.89 -26.53 -25.60
C GLU A 88 27.07 -27.95 -25.09
N VAL A 89 25.97 -28.70 -25.01
CA VAL A 89 25.93 -30.06 -24.53
C VAL A 89 25.24 -30.90 -25.60
N VAL A 90 25.83 -32.04 -25.95
CA VAL A 90 25.19 -33.02 -26.83
C VAL A 90 23.98 -33.64 -26.09
N PRO A 91 22.84 -33.85 -26.75
CA PRO A 91 21.62 -34.36 -26.10
C PRO A 91 21.82 -35.62 -25.27
N GLU A 92 22.72 -36.51 -25.72
CA GLU A 92 23.04 -37.79 -25.07
C GLU A 92 23.75 -37.63 -23.72
N ALA A 93 24.31 -36.47 -23.43
CA ALA A 93 24.93 -36.15 -22.14
C ALA A 93 23.95 -35.59 -21.10
N ILE A 94 22.68 -35.36 -21.45
CA ILE A 94 21.64 -34.89 -20.57
C ILE A 94 20.93 -36.08 -19.93
N PHE A 95 20.94 -36.13 -18.61
CA PHE A 95 20.13 -37.10 -17.87
C PHE A 95 18.73 -36.55 -17.67
N TRP A 96 17.74 -37.25 -18.16
CA TRP A 96 16.34 -36.89 -18.04
C TRP A 96 15.55 -37.98 -17.32
N GLN A 97 14.74 -37.59 -16.32
CA GLN A 97 13.81 -38.47 -15.64
C GLN A 97 12.43 -37.86 -15.65
N GLU A 98 11.47 -38.59 -16.23
CA GLU A 98 10.05 -38.26 -16.03
C GLU A 98 9.61 -38.80 -14.68
N GLY A 99 8.78 -38.03 -13.97
CA GLY A 99 8.29 -38.40 -12.67
C GLY A 99 6.86 -37.94 -12.44
N ALA A 100 6.14 -38.69 -11.59
CA ALA A 100 4.77 -38.39 -11.24
C ALA A 100 4.66 -37.32 -10.10
N GLN A 101 5.78 -36.98 -9.46
CA GLN A 101 5.83 -36.01 -8.37
C GLN A 101 6.85 -34.90 -8.65
N THR A 102 6.55 -33.73 -8.11
CA THR A 102 7.45 -32.57 -8.12
C THR A 102 8.52 -32.71 -7.02
N ILE A 103 9.62 -31.93 -7.13
CA ILE A 103 10.62 -31.88 -6.05
C ILE A 103 10.02 -31.38 -4.74
N THR A 104 9.03 -30.51 -4.79
CA THR A 104 8.31 -29.98 -3.60
C THR A 104 7.55 -31.09 -2.89
N GLU A 105 6.81 -31.90 -3.62
CA GLU A 105 6.06 -33.04 -3.06
C GLU A 105 7.01 -34.10 -2.50
N PHE A 106 8.13 -34.35 -3.16
CA PHE A 106 9.16 -35.27 -2.67
C PHE A 106 9.76 -34.81 -1.35
N LEU A 107 10.10 -33.52 -1.23
CA LEU A 107 10.66 -32.96 0.01
C LEU A 107 9.67 -32.99 1.18
N THR A 108 8.37 -32.80 0.91
CA THR A 108 7.32 -32.92 1.97
C THR A 108 7.09 -34.36 2.42
N GLY A 109 7.44 -35.34 1.61
CA GLY A 109 7.39 -36.76 1.95
C GLY A 109 8.59 -37.30 2.72
N LEU A 110 9.66 -36.52 2.83
CA LEU A 110 10.81 -36.87 3.67
C LEU A 110 10.45 -36.56 5.14
N GLU A 111 10.55 -37.54 6.06
CA GLU A 111 10.38 -37.28 7.49
C GLU A 111 11.36 -36.16 7.91
N PRO A 112 10.93 -35.14 8.66
CA PRO A 112 11.82 -34.09 9.11
C PRO A 112 12.87 -34.68 10.03
N ALA A 113 14.13 -34.63 9.62
CA ALA A 113 15.25 -34.78 10.55
C ALA A 113 15.06 -33.73 11.65
N GLU A 114 15.13 -34.14 12.93
CA GLU A 114 15.01 -33.22 14.05
C GLU A 114 15.84 -31.95 13.81
N PRO A 115 15.27 -30.76 13.99
CA PRO A 115 15.98 -29.53 13.68
C PRO A 115 17.17 -29.40 14.64
N SER A 116 18.38 -29.42 14.11
CA SER A 116 19.54 -28.92 14.83
C SER A 116 19.25 -27.44 15.13
N GLN A 117 19.04 -27.17 16.40
CA GLN A 117 18.89 -25.84 16.98
C GLN A 117 20.02 -24.95 16.50
N THR A 118 19.74 -23.99 15.61
CA THR A 118 20.42 -22.68 15.54
C THR A 118 19.84 -21.82 14.42
N GLU A 119 18.63 -21.30 14.61
CA GLU A 119 18.28 -19.98 14.10
C GLU A 119 17.59 -19.22 15.23
N ALA A 120 18.37 -18.35 15.88
CA ALA A 120 17.82 -17.40 16.81
C ALA A 120 16.95 -16.37 16.07
N PRO A 121 15.80 -16.00 16.64
CA PRO A 121 14.86 -15.08 16.00
C PRO A 121 15.53 -13.74 15.68
N PHE A 122 15.24 -13.22 14.51
CA PHE A 122 15.64 -11.90 14.04
C PHE A 122 14.94 -10.84 14.92
N TYR A 123 15.62 -10.35 15.93
CA TYR A 123 15.10 -9.23 16.72
C TYR A 123 15.29 -7.93 15.93
N THR A 124 14.20 -7.45 15.33
CA THR A 124 14.07 -6.09 14.76
C THR A 124 13.57 -5.08 15.80
N GLY A 125 13.41 -5.50 17.04
CA GLY A 125 12.98 -4.66 18.16
C GLY A 125 14.07 -3.71 18.67
N SER A 126 13.67 -2.65 19.36
CA SER A 126 14.53 -1.62 19.95
C SER A 126 15.37 -2.14 21.13
N SER A 127 15.08 -3.31 21.70
CA SER A 127 15.88 -3.93 22.78
C SER A 127 16.15 -5.42 22.52
N ILE A 128 17.28 -5.92 23.02
CA ILE A 128 17.72 -7.32 22.94
C ILE A 128 17.62 -7.94 24.33
N PRO A 129 16.67 -8.87 24.58
CA PRO A 129 16.40 -9.38 25.91
C PRO A 129 17.47 -10.36 26.44
N GLU A 130 17.49 -10.54 27.74
CA GLU A 130 18.36 -11.53 28.43
C GLU A 130 18.15 -12.95 27.86
N GLY A 131 19.26 -13.70 27.72
CA GLY A 131 19.28 -15.05 27.13
C GLY A 131 19.58 -15.07 25.62
N SER A 132 19.28 -14.02 24.84
CA SER A 132 19.60 -13.94 23.41
C SER A 132 20.74 -12.97 23.08
N ARG A 133 21.19 -12.14 24.05
CA ARG A 133 22.17 -11.06 23.86
C ARG A 133 23.48 -11.51 23.21
N ASN A 134 24.10 -12.57 23.77
CA ASN A 134 25.39 -13.06 23.28
C ASN A 134 25.33 -13.58 21.85
N ASN A 135 24.27 -14.30 21.52
CA ASN A 135 24.05 -14.83 20.17
C ASN A 135 23.76 -13.69 19.16
N ALA A 136 22.84 -12.77 19.51
CA ALA A 136 22.53 -11.61 18.69
C ALA A 136 23.76 -10.73 18.43
N MET A 137 24.57 -10.47 19.46
CA MET A 137 25.78 -9.67 19.34
C MET A 137 26.88 -10.38 18.56
N SER A 138 27.03 -11.72 18.68
CA SER A 138 27.96 -12.49 17.85
C SER A 138 27.61 -12.45 16.37
N HIS A 139 26.32 -12.62 16.04
CA HIS A 139 25.84 -12.51 14.66
C HIS A 139 25.98 -11.09 14.09
N PHE A 140 25.74 -10.08 14.93
CA PHE A 140 25.91 -8.69 14.52
C PHE A 140 27.39 -8.35 14.31
N ALA A 141 28.27 -8.78 15.19
CA ALA A 141 29.72 -8.61 15.03
C ALA A 141 30.22 -9.25 13.73
N GLY A 142 29.78 -10.47 13.40
CA GLY A 142 30.14 -11.12 12.14
C GLY A 142 29.68 -10.36 10.89
N ARG A 143 28.50 -9.75 10.93
CA ARG A 143 27.98 -8.92 9.82
C ARG A 143 28.75 -7.62 9.66
N VAL A 144 29.04 -6.95 10.77
CA VAL A 144 29.78 -5.67 10.76
C VAL A 144 31.20 -5.88 10.28
N LEU A 145 31.85 -6.96 10.70
CA LEU A 145 33.19 -7.34 10.24
C LEU A 145 33.21 -7.70 8.75
N LYS A 146 32.18 -8.40 8.22
CA LYS A 146 32.05 -8.64 6.78
C LYS A 146 31.88 -7.35 5.98
N ARG A 147 31.18 -6.36 6.54
CA ARG A 147 30.85 -5.11 5.86
C ARG A 147 31.96 -4.05 5.91
N TYR A 148 32.65 -3.95 7.03
CA TYR A 148 33.60 -2.87 7.29
C TYR A 148 35.04 -3.37 7.53
N GLY A 149 35.26 -4.69 7.53
CA GLY A 149 36.53 -5.28 7.97
C GLY A 149 36.74 -5.10 9.48
N ASP A 150 37.94 -5.44 9.96
CA ASP A 150 38.37 -5.22 11.35
C ASP A 150 38.85 -3.77 11.51
N THR A 151 37.92 -2.85 11.65
CA THR A 151 38.15 -1.39 11.72
C THR A 151 37.49 -0.77 12.95
N ASP A 152 37.97 0.40 13.37
CA ASP A 152 37.36 1.18 14.45
C ASP A 152 35.88 1.50 14.18
N LYS A 153 35.52 1.73 12.92
CA LYS A 153 34.14 1.96 12.49
C LYS A 153 33.27 0.72 12.76
N ALA A 154 33.79 -0.46 12.46
CA ALA A 154 33.11 -1.72 12.73
C ALA A 154 32.88 -1.92 14.22
N TYR A 155 33.90 -1.66 15.04
CA TYR A 155 33.81 -1.79 16.49
C TYR A 155 32.85 -0.77 17.11
N LYS A 156 32.84 0.47 16.63
CA LYS A 156 31.90 1.51 17.07
C LYS A 156 30.44 1.10 16.80
N ALA A 157 30.15 0.66 15.59
CA ALA A 157 28.81 0.17 15.21
C ALA A 157 28.38 -1.05 16.08
N TYR A 158 29.32 -1.91 16.44
CA TYR A 158 29.09 -3.02 17.36
C TYR A 158 28.69 -2.55 18.76
N LEU A 159 29.38 -1.54 19.30
CA LEU A 159 29.09 -0.95 20.62
C LEU A 159 27.76 -0.22 20.63
N GLU A 160 27.40 0.50 19.58
CA GLU A 160 26.12 1.17 19.43
C GLU A 160 24.94 0.16 19.45
N ARG A 161 25.12 -0.99 18.80
CA ARG A 161 24.13 -2.08 18.88
C ARG A 161 24.07 -2.72 20.26
N ALA A 162 25.21 -2.87 20.93
CA ALA A 162 25.29 -3.43 22.27
C ALA A 162 24.53 -2.60 23.33
N ALA A 163 24.44 -1.29 23.11
CA ALA A 163 23.66 -0.39 23.97
C ALA A 163 22.16 -0.70 23.99
N GLN A 164 21.66 -1.49 23.02
CA GLN A 164 20.26 -1.92 22.94
C GLN A 164 20.00 -3.24 23.68
N CYS A 165 21.01 -3.82 24.37
CA CYS A 165 20.84 -5.01 25.19
C CYS A 165 20.22 -4.67 26.56
N GLU A 166 19.18 -5.38 26.97
CA GLU A 166 18.52 -5.24 28.27
C GLU A 166 18.46 -6.58 29.03
N PRO A 167 19.11 -6.65 30.18
CA PRO A 167 20.07 -5.72 30.79
C PRO A 167 21.36 -5.59 29.94
N PRO A 168 22.13 -4.49 30.07
CA PRO A 168 23.37 -4.30 29.30
C PRO A 168 24.38 -5.43 29.50
N LEU A 169 25.15 -5.74 28.43
CA LEU A 169 26.30 -6.64 28.54
C LEU A 169 27.49 -5.92 29.18
N SER A 170 28.27 -6.64 29.99
CA SER A 170 29.50 -6.09 30.56
C SER A 170 30.56 -5.85 29.47
N GLU A 171 31.45 -4.86 29.66
CA GLU A 171 32.56 -4.60 28.74
C GLU A 171 33.44 -5.86 28.49
N LYS A 172 33.60 -6.69 29.49
CA LYS A 172 34.35 -7.95 29.39
C LYS A 172 33.66 -8.95 28.47
N GLU A 173 32.33 -9.07 28.54
CA GLU A 173 31.54 -9.93 27.65
C GLU A 173 31.57 -9.41 26.22
N LEU A 174 31.35 -8.10 26.04
CA LEU A 174 31.41 -7.45 24.71
C LEU A 174 32.80 -7.64 24.07
N GLY A 175 33.86 -7.42 24.82
CA GLY A 175 35.23 -7.65 24.36
C GLY A 175 35.52 -9.12 24.01
N THR A 176 34.94 -10.07 24.72
CA THR A 176 35.09 -11.49 24.42
C THR A 176 34.39 -11.90 23.16
N ILE A 177 33.14 -11.43 22.97
CA ILE A 177 32.34 -11.69 21.77
C ILE A 177 33.03 -11.07 20.53
N TRP A 178 33.50 -9.83 20.65
CA TRP A 178 34.17 -9.14 19.55
C TRP A 178 35.46 -9.84 19.14
N LYS A 179 36.34 -10.16 20.09
CA LYS A 179 37.59 -10.89 19.82
C LYS A 179 37.34 -12.23 19.15
N SER A 180 36.32 -12.96 19.59
CA SER A 180 35.95 -14.23 18.98
C SER A 180 35.46 -14.04 17.53
N ALA A 181 34.65 -13.03 17.29
CA ALA A 181 34.15 -12.69 15.93
C ALA A 181 35.28 -12.24 15.02
N VAL A 182 36.20 -11.39 15.48
CA VAL A 182 37.39 -10.97 14.71
C VAL A 182 38.27 -12.16 14.38
N LYS A 183 38.52 -13.05 15.33
CA LYS A 183 39.29 -14.28 15.10
C LYS A 183 38.64 -15.15 14.02
N PHE A 184 37.34 -15.39 14.13
CA PHE A 184 36.59 -16.14 13.12
C PHE A 184 36.62 -15.44 11.73
N PHE A 185 36.49 -14.13 11.71
CA PHE A 185 36.56 -13.35 10.49
C PHE A 185 37.91 -13.49 9.79
N ARG A 186 39.05 -13.32 10.54
CA ARG A 186 40.40 -13.47 10.01
C ARG A 186 40.69 -14.90 9.55
N ASP A 187 40.34 -15.90 10.38
CA ASP A 187 40.68 -17.29 10.13
C ASP A 187 39.85 -17.94 9.02
N LYS A 188 38.60 -17.50 8.82
CA LYS A 188 37.62 -18.20 7.98
C LYS A 188 37.05 -17.37 6.85
N ILE A 189 37.13 -16.04 6.92
CA ILE A 189 36.51 -15.15 5.93
C ILE A 189 37.57 -14.35 5.17
N GLU A 190 38.42 -13.61 5.85
CA GLU A 190 39.45 -12.77 5.25
C GLU A 190 40.48 -13.57 4.42
N GLY A 191 40.84 -14.77 4.87
CA GLY A 191 41.71 -15.70 4.18
C GLY A 191 41.03 -16.66 3.18
N SER A 192 39.71 -16.54 2.96
CA SER A 192 38.99 -17.42 2.07
C SER A 192 39.17 -16.99 0.60
N GLU A 193 39.46 -17.96 -0.28
CA GLU A 193 39.51 -17.73 -1.71
C GLU A 193 38.18 -17.17 -2.23
N GLY A 194 38.19 -15.89 -2.64
CA GLY A 194 36.98 -15.17 -3.08
C GLY A 194 36.43 -14.14 -2.08
N TYR A 195 37.06 -13.95 -0.90
CA TYR A 195 36.80 -12.78 -0.10
C TYR A 195 37.47 -11.56 -0.75
N VAL A 196 36.65 -10.64 -1.19
CA VAL A 196 37.09 -9.31 -1.66
C VAL A 196 36.89 -8.36 -0.50
N SER A 197 37.97 -7.68 -0.07
CA SER A 197 37.86 -6.70 1.00
C SER A 197 36.89 -5.59 0.61
N PRO A 198 36.20 -4.97 1.57
CA PRO A 198 35.33 -3.83 1.27
C PRO A 198 36.05 -2.67 0.53
N GLN A 199 37.39 -2.67 0.56
CA GLN A 199 38.25 -1.69 -0.12
C GLN A 199 38.58 -2.11 -1.56
N GLU A 200 38.52 -3.39 -1.90
CA GLU A 200 38.84 -3.95 -3.22
C GLU A 200 37.63 -4.27 -4.08
N TYR A 201 36.42 -4.26 -3.52
CA TYR A 201 35.22 -4.30 -4.34
C TYR A 201 35.28 -3.11 -5.29
N ASN A 202 35.17 -3.31 -6.60
CA ASN A 202 35.16 -2.29 -7.64
C ASN A 202 34.15 -1.19 -7.29
N ASN A 203 34.47 -0.37 -6.31
CA ASN A 203 33.79 0.87 -6.04
C ASN A 203 34.34 1.86 -7.06
N PRO A 204 33.57 2.27 -8.09
CA PRO A 204 34.02 3.27 -9.06
C PRO A 204 34.42 4.57 -8.39
N TYR A 205 34.05 4.74 -7.12
CA TYR A 205 34.33 5.94 -6.31
C TYR A 205 34.99 5.57 -4.98
N PRO A 206 36.35 5.43 -4.93
CA PRO A 206 37.06 5.10 -3.70
C PRO A 206 36.71 6.04 -2.55
N GLY A 207 36.36 5.49 -1.39
CA GLY A 207 35.96 6.26 -0.21
C GLY A 207 34.45 6.56 -0.12
N TRP A 208 33.65 6.21 -1.14
CA TRP A 208 32.19 6.36 -1.14
C TRP A 208 31.49 5.00 -1.21
N SER A 209 30.44 4.83 -0.47
CA SER A 209 29.48 3.73 -0.63
C SER A 209 28.23 4.24 -1.37
N GLU A 210 27.49 3.35 -2.01
CA GLU A 210 26.18 3.70 -2.54
C GLU A 210 25.30 4.26 -1.39
N PRO A 211 24.69 5.45 -1.59
CA PRO A 211 23.89 6.07 -0.54
C PRO A 211 22.65 5.24 -0.24
N LEU A 212 22.24 5.22 1.02
CA LEU A 212 20.99 4.57 1.41
C LEU A 212 19.81 5.34 0.80
N PRO A 213 18.76 4.66 0.29
CA PRO A 213 17.59 5.35 -0.23
C PRO A 213 17.00 6.32 0.79
N LEU A 214 16.79 7.58 0.39
CA LEU A 214 16.17 8.58 1.26
C LEU A 214 14.65 8.36 1.39
N SER A 215 14.08 7.39 0.71
CA SER A 215 12.70 6.98 0.89
C SER A 215 12.64 5.82 1.89
N ARG A 216 11.99 6.04 3.00
CA ARG A 216 11.71 4.99 4.00
C ARG A 216 10.87 3.84 3.42
N PHE A 217 10.18 4.12 2.30
CA PHE A 217 9.27 3.19 1.64
C PHE A 217 9.43 3.26 0.11
N THR A 218 9.55 2.10 -0.52
CA THR A 218 9.31 1.98 -1.97
C THR A 218 7.80 1.97 -2.17
N MET A 219 7.29 2.98 -2.90
CA MET A 219 5.87 3.08 -3.18
C MET A 219 5.44 1.98 -4.13
N ALA A 220 4.48 1.17 -3.72
CA ALA A 220 3.90 0.13 -4.56
C ALA A 220 3.12 0.77 -5.72
N PRO A 221 3.26 0.31 -6.97
CA PRO A 221 2.45 0.81 -8.08
C PRO A 221 0.99 0.34 -7.91
N PHE A 222 0.05 1.16 -8.38
CA PHE A 222 -1.37 0.79 -8.37
C PHE A 222 -1.61 -0.42 -9.29
N PRO A 223 -2.22 -1.51 -8.81
CA PRO A 223 -2.46 -2.73 -9.59
C PRO A 223 -3.65 -2.56 -10.53
N VAL A 224 -3.46 -1.85 -11.65
CA VAL A 224 -4.53 -1.50 -12.60
C VAL A 224 -5.21 -2.74 -13.19
N ASP A 225 -4.46 -3.81 -13.37
CA ASP A 225 -4.94 -5.10 -13.86
C ASP A 225 -5.83 -5.87 -12.86
N ALA A 226 -5.92 -5.40 -11.62
CA ALA A 226 -6.92 -5.86 -10.65
C ALA A 226 -8.32 -5.29 -10.91
N LEU A 227 -8.41 -4.26 -11.76
CA LEU A 227 -9.69 -3.65 -12.14
C LEU A 227 -10.31 -4.40 -13.33
N PRO A 228 -11.67 -4.43 -13.46
CA PRO A 228 -12.36 -4.87 -14.65
C PRO A 228 -11.86 -4.15 -15.92
N GLN A 229 -11.78 -4.88 -17.06
CA GLN A 229 -11.08 -4.40 -18.27
C GLN A 229 -11.51 -3.01 -18.76
N PRO A 230 -12.82 -2.67 -18.95
CA PRO A 230 -13.20 -1.32 -19.42
C PRO A 230 -12.75 -0.22 -18.46
N ILE A 231 -12.75 -0.51 -17.14
CA ILE A 231 -12.28 0.42 -16.12
C ILE A 231 -10.75 0.55 -16.20
N ALA A 232 -10.04 -0.57 -16.27
CA ALA A 232 -8.58 -0.60 -16.35
C ALA A 232 -8.06 0.18 -17.56
N ASP A 233 -8.70 0.01 -18.71
CA ASP A 233 -8.33 0.70 -19.95
C ASP A 233 -8.57 2.21 -19.85
N TYR A 234 -9.71 2.61 -19.28
CA TYR A 234 -9.99 4.02 -19.08
C TYR A 234 -9.06 4.68 -18.07
N VAL A 235 -8.78 4.02 -16.95
CA VAL A 235 -7.82 4.46 -15.93
C VAL A 235 -6.44 4.71 -16.54
N ARG A 236 -5.94 3.78 -17.38
CA ARG A 236 -4.66 3.96 -18.10
C ARG A 236 -4.73 5.12 -19.09
N ALA A 237 -5.82 5.22 -19.86
CA ALA A 237 -6.00 6.27 -20.85
C ALA A 237 -6.09 7.67 -20.22
N VAL A 238 -6.79 7.83 -19.10
CA VAL A 238 -6.86 9.07 -18.34
C VAL A 238 -5.47 9.44 -17.78
N ALA A 239 -4.75 8.52 -17.17
CA ALA A 239 -3.41 8.75 -16.67
C ALA A 239 -2.44 9.20 -17.78
N GLU A 240 -2.50 8.56 -18.96
CA GLU A 240 -1.69 8.91 -20.12
C GLU A 240 -2.09 10.30 -20.67
N SER A 241 -3.38 10.57 -20.83
CA SER A 241 -3.84 11.84 -21.39
C SER A 241 -3.53 13.03 -20.48
N THR A 242 -3.67 12.85 -19.19
CA THR A 242 -3.37 13.88 -18.18
C THR A 242 -1.92 13.92 -17.76
N GLN A 243 -1.11 12.93 -18.13
CA GLN A 243 0.27 12.77 -17.70
C GLN A 243 0.41 12.77 -16.15
N THR A 244 -0.49 12.02 -15.50
CA THR A 244 -0.54 11.85 -14.05
C THR A 244 -0.25 10.38 -13.68
N PRO A 245 0.16 10.10 -12.43
CA PRO A 245 0.25 8.73 -11.95
C PRO A 245 -1.10 8.02 -12.09
N VAL A 246 -1.06 6.76 -12.49
CA VAL A 246 -2.24 5.90 -12.66
C VAL A 246 -2.99 5.67 -11.36
N ASP A 247 -2.32 5.74 -10.23
CA ASP A 247 -2.83 5.66 -8.86
C ASP A 247 -3.99 6.63 -8.62
N MET A 248 -3.92 7.81 -9.22
CA MET A 248 -4.92 8.86 -9.04
C MET A 248 -6.25 8.43 -9.64
N ALA A 249 -6.28 8.10 -10.93
CA ALA A 249 -7.48 7.63 -11.61
C ALA A 249 -7.97 6.28 -11.03
N GLY A 250 -7.04 5.38 -10.67
CA GLY A 250 -7.34 4.08 -10.06
C GLY A 250 -8.01 4.20 -8.70
N SER A 251 -7.60 5.16 -7.87
CA SER A 251 -8.24 5.39 -6.57
C SER A 251 -9.59 6.11 -6.71
N ILE A 252 -9.71 7.04 -7.65
CA ILE A 252 -10.98 7.74 -7.93
C ILE A 252 -12.05 6.75 -8.41
N VAL A 253 -11.71 5.83 -9.32
CA VAL A 253 -12.70 4.90 -9.88
C VAL A 253 -13.32 4.00 -8.81
N LEU A 254 -12.58 3.59 -7.79
CA LEU A 254 -13.14 2.81 -6.68
C LEU A 254 -14.21 3.59 -5.91
N SER A 255 -14.01 4.90 -5.78
CA SER A 255 -15.02 5.79 -5.18
C SER A 255 -16.22 6.01 -6.11
N VAL A 256 -16.00 6.06 -7.42
CA VAL A 256 -17.10 6.10 -8.42
C VAL A 256 -17.95 4.83 -8.31
N LEU A 257 -17.32 3.66 -8.33
CA LEU A 257 -18.02 2.38 -8.15
C LEU A 257 -18.78 2.33 -6.81
N SER A 258 -18.14 2.81 -5.75
CA SER A 258 -18.75 2.92 -4.43
C SER A 258 -19.99 3.82 -4.44
N THR A 259 -19.92 4.98 -5.11
CA THR A 259 -21.06 5.91 -5.28
C THR A 259 -22.22 5.27 -6.02
N CYS A 260 -21.94 4.49 -7.07
CA CYS A 260 -22.98 3.80 -7.86
C CYS A 260 -23.65 2.64 -7.11
N LEU A 261 -22.91 1.94 -6.22
CA LEU A 261 -23.32 0.66 -5.64
C LEU A 261 -23.74 0.75 -4.17
N GLN A 262 -23.35 1.82 -3.46
CA GLN A 262 -23.73 2.01 -2.05
C GLN A 262 -25.24 1.95 -1.87
N LYS A 263 -25.69 1.40 -0.74
CA LYS A 263 -27.11 1.17 -0.40
C LYS A 263 -27.85 0.14 -1.28
N LYS A 264 -27.37 -0.15 -2.51
CA LYS A 264 -27.93 -1.20 -3.37
C LYS A 264 -27.45 -2.59 -2.94
N TYR A 265 -26.19 -2.68 -2.52
CA TYR A 265 -25.53 -3.94 -2.19
C TYR A 265 -24.78 -3.85 -0.86
N ARG A 266 -24.63 -5.02 -0.23
CA ARG A 266 -23.74 -5.29 0.90
C ARG A 266 -23.03 -6.61 0.68
N ILE A 267 -21.91 -6.83 1.35
CA ILE A 267 -21.13 -8.05 1.21
C ILE A 267 -21.00 -8.78 2.54
N GLN A 268 -21.21 -10.08 2.53
CA GLN A 268 -21.05 -10.95 3.69
C GLN A 268 -19.69 -11.65 3.63
N GLY A 269 -18.82 -11.39 4.60
CA GLY A 269 -17.54 -12.08 4.73
C GLY A 269 -17.68 -13.44 5.40
N LYS A 270 -18.42 -13.51 6.50
CA LYS A 270 -18.74 -14.76 7.22
C LYS A 270 -20.06 -14.58 7.97
N PRO A 271 -20.67 -15.66 8.51
CA PRO A 271 -21.88 -15.53 9.31
C PRO A 271 -21.75 -14.49 10.42
N GLY A 272 -22.66 -13.53 10.45
CA GLY A 272 -22.65 -12.40 11.40
C GLY A 272 -21.72 -11.24 11.05
N TRP A 273 -20.97 -11.29 9.96
CA TRP A 273 -20.14 -10.18 9.49
C TRP A 273 -20.53 -9.74 8.08
N VAL A 274 -21.10 -8.55 7.99
CA VAL A 274 -21.57 -7.93 6.74
C VAL A 274 -21.02 -6.51 6.66
N GLU A 275 -20.51 -6.15 5.48
CA GLU A 275 -20.00 -4.81 5.19
C GLU A 275 -20.83 -4.13 4.10
N PRO A 276 -21.14 -2.83 4.22
CA PRO A 276 -21.69 -2.05 3.12
C PRO A 276 -20.64 -1.77 2.05
N LEU A 277 -21.03 -1.43 0.81
CA LEU A 277 -20.08 -1.21 -0.29
C LEU A 277 -19.57 0.23 -0.41
N ASN A 278 -19.83 1.09 0.56
CA ASN A 278 -19.26 2.44 0.58
C ASN A 278 -17.79 2.43 1.04
N THR A 279 -16.98 3.32 0.48
CA THR A 279 -15.55 3.44 0.77
C THR A 279 -15.15 4.88 1.06
N TYR A 280 -14.12 5.06 1.89
CA TYR A 280 -13.47 6.34 2.13
C TYR A 280 -12.07 6.32 1.52
N VAL A 281 -11.77 7.24 0.62
CA VAL A 281 -10.50 7.30 -0.10
C VAL A 281 -9.89 8.70 0.01
N ILE A 282 -8.61 8.78 0.29
CA ILE A 282 -7.82 10.02 0.18
C ILE A 282 -6.69 9.81 -0.80
N VAL A 283 -6.65 10.64 -1.84
CA VAL A 283 -5.51 10.76 -2.74
C VAL A 283 -4.64 11.92 -2.28
N ILE A 284 -3.43 11.62 -1.84
CA ILE A 284 -2.49 12.60 -1.30
C ILE A 284 -1.59 13.07 -2.44
N ALA A 285 -1.79 14.31 -2.88
CA ALA A 285 -1.00 14.86 -3.96
C ALA A 285 -0.75 16.35 -3.78
N PRO A 286 0.50 16.84 -4.00
CA PRO A 286 0.84 18.24 -3.88
C PRO A 286 0.10 19.12 -4.92
N PRO A 287 0.22 20.45 -4.84
CA PRO A 287 -0.26 21.34 -5.89
C PRO A 287 0.36 21.00 -7.25
N SER A 288 -0.32 21.39 -8.34
CA SER A 288 0.12 21.18 -9.72
C SER A 288 0.09 19.73 -10.23
N GLU A 289 -0.48 18.78 -9.48
CA GLU A 289 -0.65 17.37 -9.89
C GLU A 289 -1.87 17.12 -10.78
N ARG A 290 -2.51 18.16 -11.33
CA ARG A 290 -3.68 18.05 -12.24
C ARG A 290 -4.86 17.26 -11.62
N LYS A 291 -5.00 17.30 -10.30
CA LYS A 291 -6.03 16.59 -9.53
C LYS A 291 -7.44 16.79 -10.10
N SER A 292 -7.83 18.04 -10.27
CA SER A 292 -9.17 18.40 -10.76
C SER A 292 -9.43 17.90 -12.18
N SER A 293 -8.40 17.86 -13.05
CA SER A 293 -8.57 17.34 -14.42
C SER A 293 -8.83 15.83 -14.42
N VAL A 294 -8.10 15.06 -13.58
CA VAL A 294 -8.33 13.61 -13.44
C VAL A 294 -9.72 13.36 -12.84
N LEU A 295 -10.06 14.09 -11.76
CA LEU A 295 -11.35 13.94 -11.10
C LEU A 295 -12.52 14.22 -12.05
N HIS A 296 -12.43 15.31 -12.85
CA HIS A 296 -13.44 15.67 -13.83
C HIS A 296 -13.67 14.55 -14.85
N LEU A 297 -12.60 14.02 -15.45
CA LEU A 297 -12.70 12.94 -16.43
C LEU A 297 -13.31 11.68 -15.83
N MET A 298 -12.92 11.32 -14.61
CA MET A 298 -13.43 10.10 -13.95
C MET A 298 -14.88 10.22 -13.49
N LEU A 299 -15.36 11.44 -13.16
CA LEU A 299 -16.74 11.69 -12.72
C LEU A 299 -17.68 12.05 -13.89
N GLN A 300 -17.15 12.24 -15.10
CA GLN A 300 -17.97 12.71 -16.23
C GLN A 300 -19.23 11.86 -16.45
N PRO A 301 -19.19 10.51 -16.50
CA PRO A 301 -20.40 9.71 -16.69
C PRO A 301 -21.45 9.89 -15.58
N VAL A 302 -20.98 10.10 -14.33
CA VAL A 302 -21.87 10.33 -13.17
C VAL A 302 -22.59 11.68 -13.32
N ASN A 303 -21.86 12.72 -13.72
CA ASN A 303 -22.40 14.06 -13.92
C ASN A 303 -23.39 14.12 -15.10
N ASP A 304 -23.04 13.46 -16.20
CA ASP A 304 -23.87 13.41 -17.39
C ASP A 304 -25.18 12.66 -17.10
N TYR A 305 -25.11 11.54 -16.37
CA TYR A 305 -26.28 10.78 -15.95
C TYR A 305 -27.19 11.60 -15.00
N GLU A 306 -26.62 12.23 -13.96
CA GLU A 306 -27.37 13.08 -13.02
C GLU A 306 -28.05 14.23 -13.76
N THR A 307 -27.34 14.88 -14.67
CA THR A 307 -27.83 16.01 -15.44
C THR A 307 -29.01 15.60 -16.36
N GLU A 308 -28.87 14.51 -17.09
CA GLU A 308 -29.90 14.02 -17.98
C GLU A 308 -31.13 13.50 -17.19
N TYR A 309 -30.94 12.78 -16.11
CA TYR A 309 -32.01 12.35 -15.22
C TYR A 309 -32.81 13.54 -14.69
N ASN A 310 -32.13 14.57 -14.18
CA ASN A 310 -32.77 15.77 -13.63
C ASN A 310 -33.51 16.58 -14.71
N LYS A 311 -32.98 16.63 -15.91
CA LYS A 311 -33.64 17.27 -17.06
C LYS A 311 -34.93 16.55 -17.46
N GLN A 312 -34.89 15.21 -17.54
CA GLN A 312 -36.05 14.39 -17.86
C GLN A 312 -37.15 14.48 -16.79
N ASN A 313 -36.77 14.57 -15.52
CA ASN A 313 -37.70 14.58 -14.39
C ASN A 313 -38.04 16.01 -13.90
N ALA A 314 -37.55 17.06 -14.54
CA ALA A 314 -37.77 18.45 -14.09
C ALA A 314 -39.23 18.83 -13.89
N ALA A 315 -40.11 18.43 -14.82
CA ALA A 315 -41.54 18.71 -14.74
C ALA A 315 -42.19 17.97 -13.55
N THR A 316 -41.82 16.72 -13.28
CA THR A 316 -42.31 15.91 -12.17
C THR A 316 -41.87 16.50 -10.82
N VAL A 317 -40.61 16.93 -10.71
CA VAL A 317 -40.05 17.60 -9.52
C VAL A 317 -40.79 18.90 -9.22
N GLU A 318 -41.04 19.74 -10.24
CA GLU A 318 -41.75 21.00 -10.03
C GLU A 318 -43.24 20.78 -9.70
N ALA A 319 -43.90 19.79 -10.33
CA ALA A 319 -45.25 19.39 -9.94
C ALA A 319 -45.34 18.89 -8.50
N GLY A 320 -44.36 18.05 -8.06
CA GLY A 320 -44.26 17.59 -6.68
C GLY A 320 -44.10 18.72 -5.67
N LYS A 321 -43.19 19.65 -5.91
CA LYS A 321 -43.01 20.86 -5.08
C LYS A 321 -44.27 21.71 -4.98
N MET A 322 -44.96 21.85 -6.10
CA MET A 322 -46.25 22.61 -6.13
C MET A 322 -47.31 21.88 -5.30
N GLN A 323 -47.45 20.57 -5.47
CA GLN A 323 -48.41 19.78 -4.74
C GLN A 323 -48.13 19.80 -3.22
N LYS A 324 -46.89 19.67 -2.80
CA LYS A 324 -46.50 19.82 -1.40
C LYS A 324 -46.89 21.17 -0.80
N ARG A 325 -46.56 22.27 -1.51
CA ARG A 325 -47.00 23.62 -1.09
C ARG A 325 -48.53 23.78 -0.98
N VAL A 326 -49.27 23.12 -1.86
CA VAL A 326 -50.74 23.12 -1.79
C VAL A 326 -51.22 22.36 -0.57
N LEU A 327 -50.64 21.16 -0.28
CA LEU A 327 -50.99 20.37 0.92
C LEU A 327 -50.67 21.13 2.19
N GLU A 328 -49.47 21.69 2.30
CA GLU A 328 -49.05 22.50 3.47
C GLU A 328 -49.99 23.72 3.71
N ARG A 329 -50.37 24.41 2.64
CA ARG A 329 -51.31 25.55 2.73
C ARG A 329 -52.71 25.10 3.12
N ARG A 330 -53.20 23.97 2.58
CA ARG A 330 -54.48 23.36 2.97
C ARG A 330 -54.50 22.98 4.44
N GLN A 331 -53.45 22.30 4.88
CA GLN A 331 -53.28 21.88 6.25
C GLN A 331 -53.35 23.11 7.21
N LYS A 332 -52.51 24.12 6.95
CA LYS A 332 -52.48 25.34 7.74
C LYS A 332 -53.82 26.09 7.76
N ALA A 333 -54.49 26.21 6.61
CA ALA A 333 -55.80 26.85 6.53
C ALA A 333 -56.88 26.04 7.29
N LEU A 334 -56.75 24.72 7.35
CA LEU A 334 -57.68 23.85 8.06
C LEU A 334 -57.40 23.88 9.61
N GLU A 335 -56.12 23.94 10.00
CA GLU A 335 -55.73 24.17 11.39
C GLU A 335 -56.34 25.46 11.97
N ASP A 336 -56.27 26.58 11.20
CA ASP A 336 -56.90 27.83 11.58
C ASP A 336 -58.44 27.75 11.69
N LYS A 337 -59.09 26.98 10.84
CA LYS A 337 -60.54 26.76 10.89
C LYS A 337 -60.95 25.86 12.07
N VAL A 338 -60.26 24.76 12.32
CA VAL A 338 -60.52 23.87 13.47
C VAL A 338 -60.29 24.63 14.79
N ALA A 339 -59.19 25.43 14.89
CA ALA A 339 -58.94 26.28 16.07
C ALA A 339 -60.07 27.30 16.36
N LYS A 340 -60.78 27.72 15.31
CA LYS A 340 -61.94 28.61 15.44
C LYS A 340 -63.28 27.90 15.60
N GLY A 341 -63.30 26.55 15.61
CA GLY A 341 -64.52 25.76 15.68
C GLY A 341 -65.32 25.72 14.36
N ASN A 342 -64.71 26.08 13.23
CA ASN A 342 -65.36 26.15 11.92
C ASN A 342 -65.07 24.97 10.99
N ALA A 343 -64.40 23.91 11.46
CA ALA A 343 -64.13 22.68 10.74
C ALA A 343 -63.94 21.49 11.67
N GLU A 344 -64.23 20.31 11.22
CA GLU A 344 -64.11 19.06 11.98
C GLU A 344 -62.62 18.64 12.13
N PRO A 345 -62.20 18.19 13.33
CA PRO A 345 -60.82 17.72 13.58
C PRO A 345 -60.45 16.48 12.71
N GLU A 346 -61.41 15.68 12.30
CA GLU A 346 -61.16 14.48 11.47
C GLU A 346 -60.71 14.86 10.04
N GLU A 347 -61.17 16.01 9.53
CA GLU A 347 -60.75 16.52 8.25
C GLU A 347 -59.27 16.99 8.27
N LEU A 348 -58.86 17.61 9.39
CA LEU A 348 -57.49 17.98 9.62
C LEU A 348 -56.56 16.74 9.69
N LYS A 349 -57.01 15.70 10.41
CA LYS A 349 -56.24 14.44 10.46
C LYS A 349 -56.05 13.82 9.08
N ARG A 350 -57.09 13.83 8.25
CA ARG A 350 -56.99 13.29 6.88
C ARG A 350 -55.99 14.08 6.01
N ILE A 351 -56.04 15.38 6.04
CA ILE A 351 -55.08 16.25 5.30
C ILE A 351 -53.65 16.11 5.86
N ALA A 352 -53.49 16.01 7.17
CA ALA A 352 -52.21 15.76 7.80
C ALA A 352 -51.61 14.41 7.39
N GLN A 353 -52.49 13.37 7.33
CA GLN A 353 -52.03 12.06 6.83
C GLN A 353 -51.67 12.11 5.34
N GLU A 354 -52.49 12.77 4.49
CA GLU A 354 -52.18 12.97 3.06
C GLU A 354 -50.85 13.72 2.85
N ALA A 355 -50.57 14.72 3.69
CA ALA A 355 -49.31 15.47 3.66
C ALA A 355 -48.14 14.63 4.16
N ALA A 356 -48.35 13.75 5.18
CA ALA A 356 -47.32 12.85 5.69
C ALA A 356 -46.98 11.71 4.72
N ASP A 357 -48.01 11.18 4.01
CA ASP A 357 -47.84 10.11 3.03
C ASP A 357 -47.35 10.62 1.67
N PHE A 358 -47.25 11.96 1.48
CA PHE A 358 -46.80 12.55 0.22
C PHE A 358 -45.29 12.47 0.09
N GLU A 359 -44.80 11.61 -0.79
CA GLU A 359 -43.40 11.55 -1.17
C GLU A 359 -43.05 12.59 -2.22
N GLU A 360 -42.28 13.62 -1.81
CA GLU A 360 -41.78 14.65 -2.72
C GLU A 360 -40.66 14.09 -3.60
N VAL A 361 -40.87 14.09 -4.92
CA VAL A 361 -39.82 13.78 -5.86
C VAL A 361 -38.75 14.89 -5.83
N SER A 362 -37.58 14.58 -5.31
CA SER A 362 -36.43 15.49 -5.26
C SER A 362 -35.52 15.30 -6.48
N PRO A 363 -34.82 16.35 -6.92
CA PRO A 363 -33.77 16.17 -7.93
C PRO A 363 -32.75 15.14 -7.43
N MET A 364 -32.25 14.30 -8.34
CA MET A 364 -31.14 13.40 -8.08
C MET A 364 -29.90 14.20 -7.71
N GLN A 365 -29.19 13.80 -6.66
CA GLN A 365 -27.93 14.37 -6.24
C GLN A 365 -27.02 13.22 -5.79
N LEU A 366 -26.17 12.74 -6.70
CA LEU A 366 -25.32 11.57 -6.47
C LEU A 366 -24.15 11.89 -5.55
N TYR A 367 -23.61 13.12 -5.63
CA TYR A 367 -22.54 13.56 -4.72
C TYR A 367 -22.61 15.05 -4.39
N VAL A 368 -21.84 15.43 -3.37
CA VAL A 368 -21.62 16.82 -2.92
C VAL A 368 -20.11 17.07 -2.80
N ASP A 369 -19.67 18.31 -3.00
CA ASP A 369 -18.25 18.70 -2.90
C ASP A 369 -17.97 19.40 -1.57
N ASP A 370 -18.63 20.54 -1.29
CA ASP A 370 -18.51 21.29 -0.04
C ASP A 370 -19.85 21.32 0.70
N ILE A 371 -19.84 20.88 1.94
CA ILE A 371 -21.07 20.72 2.72
C ILE A 371 -20.81 20.73 4.22
N THR A 372 -21.72 21.33 4.99
CA THR A 372 -21.72 21.20 6.46
C THR A 372 -22.27 19.83 6.89
N THR A 373 -21.88 19.36 8.06
CA THR A 373 -22.36 18.07 8.60
C THR A 373 -23.87 17.99 8.72
N GLU A 374 -24.53 19.11 9.09
CA GLU A 374 -25.97 19.21 9.20
C GLU A 374 -26.66 19.04 7.83
N LYS A 375 -26.13 19.71 6.84
CA LYS A 375 -26.66 19.61 5.47
C LYS A 375 -26.41 18.24 4.87
N LEU A 376 -25.28 17.61 5.20
CA LEU A 376 -24.96 16.24 4.76
C LEU A 376 -26.00 15.24 5.30
N VAL A 377 -26.40 15.35 6.58
CA VAL A 377 -27.50 14.51 7.13
C VAL A 377 -28.78 14.69 6.31
N ALA A 378 -29.17 15.93 6.03
CA ALA A 378 -30.39 16.21 5.26
C ALA A 378 -30.29 15.67 3.81
N VAL A 379 -29.09 15.69 3.20
CA VAL A 379 -28.87 15.09 1.86
C VAL A 379 -29.01 13.57 1.94
N ILE A 380 -28.37 12.94 2.93
CA ILE A 380 -28.47 11.47 3.13
C ILE A 380 -29.94 11.08 3.34
N ALA A 381 -30.66 11.81 4.18
CA ALA A 381 -32.09 11.51 4.44
C ALA A 381 -32.96 11.60 3.18
N LYS A 382 -32.74 12.64 2.35
CA LYS A 382 -33.48 12.85 1.10
C LYS A 382 -33.12 11.85 -0.01
N ASN A 383 -31.88 11.37 -0.01
CA ASN A 383 -31.35 10.44 -1.00
C ASN A 383 -31.47 8.97 -0.51
N HIS A 384 -32.59 8.56 0.01
CA HIS A 384 -32.86 7.16 0.43
C HIS A 384 -31.78 6.57 1.35
N GLY A 385 -31.14 7.41 2.19
CA GLY A 385 -30.15 7.00 3.16
C GLY A 385 -28.72 6.90 2.63
N HIS A 386 -28.39 7.50 1.48
CA HIS A 386 -27.03 7.50 0.97
C HIS A 386 -26.59 8.85 0.38
N ALA A 387 -25.28 9.08 0.34
CA ALA A 387 -24.65 10.20 -0.35
C ALA A 387 -23.18 9.90 -0.66
N ALA A 388 -22.60 10.63 -1.57
CA ALA A 388 -21.14 10.68 -1.73
C ALA A 388 -20.63 12.10 -1.47
N LEU A 389 -19.47 12.21 -0.80
CA LEU A 389 -18.73 13.47 -0.62
C LEU A 389 -17.46 13.35 -1.45
N ILE A 390 -17.38 14.11 -2.54
CA ILE A 390 -16.28 14.04 -3.50
C ILE A 390 -15.71 15.43 -3.70
N SER A 391 -14.46 15.65 -3.26
CA SER A 391 -13.81 16.95 -3.34
C SER A 391 -12.40 16.87 -3.91
N SER A 392 -12.07 17.83 -4.78
CA SER A 392 -10.71 18.03 -5.30
C SER A 392 -9.76 18.68 -4.27
N GLU A 393 -10.28 19.07 -3.12
CA GLU A 393 -9.57 19.74 -2.04
C GLU A 393 -9.88 19.09 -0.68
N GLY A 394 -9.03 19.30 0.30
CA GLY A 394 -9.22 18.75 1.64
C GLY A 394 -10.02 19.66 2.59
N GLY A 395 -10.71 20.68 2.08
CA GLY A 395 -11.38 21.72 2.89
C GLY A 395 -12.44 21.22 3.86
N ILE A 396 -13.04 20.06 3.59
CA ILE A 396 -13.99 19.42 4.53
C ILE A 396 -13.38 19.15 5.90
N PHE A 397 -12.08 18.87 5.99
CA PHE A 397 -11.42 18.64 7.27
C PHE A 397 -11.35 19.92 8.15
N ASP A 398 -11.31 21.09 7.53
CA ASP A 398 -11.38 22.36 8.22
C ASP A 398 -12.77 22.56 8.85
N THR A 399 -13.81 22.20 8.10
CA THR A 399 -15.20 22.19 8.59
C THR A 399 -15.39 21.18 9.71
N LEU A 400 -14.82 19.96 9.58
CA LEU A 400 -14.93 18.91 10.59
C LEU A 400 -14.13 19.23 11.87
N SER A 401 -12.97 19.88 11.73
CA SER A 401 -12.14 20.26 12.89
C SER A 401 -12.77 21.39 13.74
N GLY A 402 -13.87 21.96 13.30
CA GLY A 402 -14.63 22.96 14.03
C GLY A 402 -14.08 24.38 13.84
N ILE A 403 -13.37 24.67 12.74
CA ILE A 403 -12.92 26.04 12.43
C ILE A 403 -14.11 27.00 12.39
N TYR A 404 -15.26 26.54 11.88
CA TYR A 404 -16.50 27.32 11.81
C TYR A 404 -17.48 27.05 12.97
N THR A 405 -17.34 25.92 13.67
CA THR A 405 -18.17 25.52 14.81
C THR A 405 -17.27 25.03 15.94
N LYS A 406 -17.42 25.56 17.15
CA LYS A 406 -16.57 25.20 18.31
C LYS A 406 -16.59 23.73 18.73
N THR A 407 -17.31 22.85 17.99
CA THR A 407 -17.46 21.42 18.27
C THR A 407 -17.16 20.59 17.05
N VAL A 408 -16.24 19.65 17.21
CA VAL A 408 -15.91 18.62 16.20
C VAL A 408 -17.03 17.60 16.11
N ASN A 409 -17.73 17.52 14.98
CA ASN A 409 -18.80 16.54 14.75
C ASN A 409 -18.49 15.62 13.56
N ILE A 410 -17.97 14.44 13.87
CA ILE A 410 -17.63 13.41 12.87
C ILE A 410 -18.59 12.21 12.90
N ASP A 411 -19.65 12.26 13.72
CA ASP A 411 -20.56 11.12 13.93
C ASP A 411 -21.22 10.64 12.63
N VAL A 412 -21.64 11.57 11.79
CA VAL A 412 -22.25 11.26 10.50
C VAL A 412 -21.29 10.45 9.60
N MET A 413 -20.00 10.80 9.61
CA MET A 413 -19.00 10.05 8.83
C MET A 413 -18.74 8.68 9.43
N LEU A 414 -18.65 8.55 10.75
CA LEU A 414 -18.44 7.27 11.40
C LEU A 414 -19.60 6.32 11.14
N LYS A 415 -20.83 6.81 11.32
CA LYS A 415 -22.06 6.04 11.12
C LYS A 415 -22.33 5.77 9.65
N GLY A 416 -22.13 6.75 8.78
CA GLY A 416 -22.27 6.59 7.33
C GLY A 416 -21.28 5.60 6.71
N TYR A 417 -20.10 5.38 7.35
CA TYR A 417 -19.16 4.34 6.96
C TYR A 417 -19.65 2.94 7.36
N SER A 418 -20.16 2.81 8.61
CA SER A 418 -20.51 1.51 9.20
C SER A 418 -21.94 1.05 8.89
N GLY A 419 -22.82 1.95 8.42
CA GLY A 419 -24.24 1.68 8.27
C GLY A 419 -25.02 1.81 9.60
N ASP A 420 -24.44 2.42 10.63
CA ASP A 420 -25.10 2.60 11.92
C ASP A 420 -26.17 3.68 11.85
N THR A 421 -27.35 3.46 12.44
CA THR A 421 -28.47 4.40 12.41
C THR A 421 -28.08 5.81 12.85
N ILE A 422 -28.35 6.79 12.01
CA ILE A 422 -28.21 8.21 12.34
C ILE A 422 -29.54 8.68 12.90
N ARG A 423 -29.53 9.21 14.14
CA ARG A 423 -30.66 9.89 14.75
C ARG A 423 -30.25 11.31 15.11
N VAL A 424 -30.97 12.28 14.60
CA VAL A 424 -30.71 13.70 14.86
C VAL A 424 -31.96 14.34 15.45
N ASP A 425 -31.89 14.65 16.74
CA ASP A 425 -32.92 15.38 17.45
C ASP A 425 -32.39 16.77 17.82
N ARG A 426 -32.96 17.80 17.28
CA ARG A 426 -32.57 19.21 17.55
C ARG A 426 -33.79 20.04 17.85
N ILE A 427 -33.63 20.98 18.78
CA ILE A 427 -34.68 21.93 19.14
C ILE A 427 -35.10 22.75 17.89
N GLY A 428 -36.40 22.69 17.53
CA GLY A 428 -36.99 23.46 16.42
C GLY A 428 -36.86 22.82 15.02
N ARG A 429 -36.48 21.56 14.93
CA ARG A 429 -36.51 20.74 13.68
C ARG A 429 -37.16 19.38 13.95
N GLU A 430 -37.77 18.81 12.94
CA GLU A 430 -38.25 17.41 12.99
C GLU A 430 -37.08 16.47 13.24
N SER A 431 -37.31 15.42 14.04
CA SER A 431 -36.34 14.36 14.30
C SER A 431 -36.10 13.56 13.05
N GLU A 432 -34.87 13.48 12.59
CA GLU A 432 -34.47 12.66 11.45
C GLU A 432 -33.88 11.32 11.93
N SER A 433 -34.41 10.20 11.43
CA SER A 433 -33.88 8.87 11.69
C SER A 433 -33.56 8.18 10.38
N ILE A 434 -32.29 7.97 10.12
CA ILE A 434 -31.79 7.33 8.87
C ILE A 434 -31.28 5.95 9.24
N MET A 435 -31.96 4.92 8.70
CA MET A 435 -31.60 3.53 8.89
C MET A 435 -30.59 3.11 7.82
N ASP A 436 -29.56 2.34 8.23
CA ASP A 436 -28.52 1.81 7.34
C ASP A 436 -27.92 2.89 6.41
N PRO A 437 -27.45 4.07 6.92
CA PRO A 437 -26.90 5.09 6.06
C PRO A 437 -25.65 4.59 5.34
N ALA A 438 -25.45 5.02 4.11
CA ALA A 438 -24.24 4.76 3.35
C ALA A 438 -23.62 6.09 2.88
N LEU A 439 -22.39 6.34 3.24
CA LEU A 439 -21.63 7.50 2.82
C LEU A 439 -20.34 7.05 2.14
N THR A 440 -20.12 7.50 0.92
CA THR A 440 -18.84 7.37 0.21
C THR A 440 -18.07 8.68 0.35
N ILE A 441 -16.75 8.63 0.58
CA ILE A 441 -15.91 9.84 0.64
C ILE A 441 -14.71 9.67 -0.29
N LEU A 442 -14.48 10.67 -1.13
CA LEU A 442 -13.27 10.80 -1.94
C LEU A 442 -12.70 12.22 -1.78
N LEU A 443 -11.50 12.32 -1.30
CA LEU A 443 -10.80 13.60 -1.12
C LEU A 443 -9.44 13.56 -1.83
N MET A 444 -9.10 14.65 -2.52
CA MET A 444 -7.79 14.83 -3.15
C MET A 444 -7.01 15.89 -2.37
N ALA A 445 -6.46 15.49 -1.23
CA ALA A 445 -5.87 16.41 -0.27
C ALA A 445 -4.36 16.64 -0.51
N GLN A 446 -3.88 17.78 -0.04
CA GLN A 446 -2.44 18.06 -0.01
C GLN A 446 -1.77 17.36 1.18
N PRO A 447 -0.45 17.03 1.11
CA PRO A 447 0.27 16.33 2.18
C PRO A 447 0.15 17.01 3.55
N ASN A 448 0.22 18.35 3.62
CA ASN A 448 0.09 19.11 4.84
C ASN A 448 -1.30 18.99 5.50
N VAL A 449 -2.36 18.93 4.69
CA VAL A 449 -3.73 18.72 5.18
C VAL A 449 -3.86 17.33 5.79
N VAL A 450 -3.34 16.31 5.10
CA VAL A 450 -3.39 14.93 5.59
C VAL A 450 -2.55 14.76 6.86
N SER A 451 -1.37 15.37 6.94
CA SER A 451 -0.55 15.39 8.15
C SER A 451 -1.29 15.99 9.32
N ALA A 452 -1.98 17.12 9.12
CA ALA A 452 -2.81 17.75 10.17
C ALA A 452 -3.97 16.84 10.63
N VAL A 453 -4.62 16.16 9.69
CA VAL A 453 -5.71 15.20 9.96
C VAL A 453 -5.21 13.99 10.75
N LEU A 454 -4.08 13.40 10.34
CA LEU A 454 -3.48 12.23 11.01
C LEU A 454 -2.95 12.58 12.41
N SER A 455 -2.50 13.82 12.62
CA SER A 455 -2.06 14.34 13.93
C SER A 455 -3.20 14.71 14.86
N ASN A 456 -4.44 14.83 14.34
CA ASN A 456 -5.60 15.19 15.14
C ASN A 456 -6.03 14.04 16.04
N THR A 457 -5.82 14.19 17.35
CA THR A 457 -6.10 13.16 18.35
C THR A 457 -7.58 12.76 18.41
N THR A 458 -8.51 13.69 18.12
CA THR A 458 -9.96 13.40 18.07
C THR A 458 -10.30 12.53 16.86
N PHE A 459 -9.77 12.85 15.69
CA PHE A 459 -10.03 12.07 14.47
C PHE A 459 -9.42 10.65 14.58
N ARG A 460 -8.19 10.57 15.06
CA ARG A 460 -7.51 9.29 15.26
C ARG A 460 -8.15 8.48 16.39
N GLY A 461 -8.36 9.08 17.55
CA GLY A 461 -8.93 8.41 18.73
C GLY A 461 -10.36 7.89 18.53
N ARG A 462 -11.15 8.53 17.64
CA ARG A 462 -12.48 8.06 17.25
C ARG A 462 -12.46 7.16 16.00
N GLY A 463 -11.30 6.90 15.42
CA GLY A 463 -11.09 6.01 14.30
C GLY A 463 -11.58 6.53 12.96
N LEU A 464 -11.73 7.85 12.76
CA LEU A 464 -12.09 8.41 11.46
C LEU A 464 -10.96 8.19 10.47
N THR A 465 -9.72 8.49 10.85
CA THR A 465 -8.53 8.32 10.01
C THR A 465 -8.30 6.87 9.60
N ALA A 466 -8.66 5.93 10.47
CA ALA A 466 -8.54 4.50 10.22
C ALA A 466 -9.50 3.96 9.14
N ARG A 467 -10.50 4.72 8.72
CA ARG A 467 -11.50 4.33 7.71
C ARG A 467 -11.10 4.68 6.29
N PHE A 468 -10.11 5.57 6.12
CA PHE A 468 -9.67 6.00 4.80
C PHE A 468 -8.64 5.07 4.18
N LEU A 469 -8.82 4.78 2.91
CA LEU A 469 -7.80 4.20 2.04
C LEU A 469 -6.91 5.33 1.52
N TYR A 470 -5.63 5.30 1.86
CA TYR A 470 -4.65 6.33 1.48
C TYR A 470 -3.93 5.93 0.21
N SER A 471 -3.99 6.79 -0.81
CA SER A 471 -3.17 6.70 -2.01
C SER A 471 -2.21 7.89 -2.05
N MET A 472 -0.93 7.65 -2.15
CA MET A 472 0.13 8.69 -2.21
C MET A 472 0.95 8.48 -3.49
N PRO A 473 0.44 8.96 -4.65
CA PRO A 473 1.06 8.77 -5.95
C PRO A 473 2.45 9.41 -6.03
N VAL A 474 3.36 8.74 -6.73
CA VAL A 474 4.66 9.33 -7.04
C VAL A 474 4.50 10.39 -8.12
N SER A 475 4.92 11.64 -7.84
CA SER A 475 4.74 12.78 -8.71
C SER A 475 5.34 12.59 -10.11
N SER A 476 4.58 12.97 -11.14
CA SER A 476 5.03 13.05 -12.53
C SER A 476 5.51 14.46 -12.93
N VAL A 477 5.50 15.43 -12.01
CA VAL A 477 5.94 16.80 -12.28
C VAL A 477 7.40 16.82 -12.73
N GLY A 478 7.70 17.60 -13.77
CA GLY A 478 9.03 17.66 -14.37
C GLY A 478 9.32 16.61 -15.45
N LYS A 479 8.50 15.55 -15.55
CA LYS A 479 8.63 14.48 -16.56
C LYS A 479 7.52 14.51 -17.62
N ARG A 480 6.52 15.38 -17.46
CA ARG A 480 5.34 15.48 -18.32
C ARG A 480 5.67 16.00 -19.70
N LYS A 481 5.03 15.41 -20.71
CA LYS A 481 5.12 15.85 -22.10
C LYS A 481 3.94 16.76 -22.46
N TYR A 482 4.17 17.78 -23.27
CA TYR A 482 3.11 18.67 -23.75
C TYR A 482 2.07 17.90 -24.60
N ARG A 483 2.54 17.03 -25.50
CA ARG A 483 1.69 16.19 -26.35
C ARG A 483 1.57 14.81 -25.74
N SER A 484 0.40 14.52 -25.18
CA SER A 484 0.02 13.21 -24.66
C SER A 484 -1.01 12.58 -25.59
N LYS A 485 -1.22 11.26 -25.47
CA LYS A 485 -2.27 10.55 -26.20
C LYS A 485 -3.61 10.89 -25.55
N ALA A 486 -4.58 11.31 -26.37
CA ALA A 486 -5.94 11.57 -25.89
C ALA A 486 -6.67 10.26 -25.57
N VAL A 487 -7.64 10.33 -24.68
CA VAL A 487 -8.60 9.24 -24.46
C VAL A 487 -9.41 9.04 -25.74
N THR A 488 -9.55 7.80 -26.21
CA THR A 488 -10.36 7.50 -27.38
C THR A 488 -11.85 7.41 -27.00
N ASP A 489 -12.73 7.73 -27.95
CA ASP A 489 -14.18 7.63 -27.74
C ASP A 489 -14.62 6.20 -27.37
N GLU A 490 -13.97 5.19 -27.93
CA GLU A 490 -14.24 3.77 -27.61
C GLU A 490 -13.94 3.45 -26.16
N THR A 491 -12.76 3.87 -25.68
CA THR A 491 -12.35 3.65 -24.29
C THR A 491 -13.26 4.40 -23.31
N TYR A 492 -13.65 5.65 -23.65
CA TYR A 492 -14.58 6.41 -22.84
C TYR A 492 -15.95 5.74 -22.77
N ARG A 493 -16.53 5.35 -23.93
CA ARG A 493 -17.86 4.71 -23.99
C ARG A 493 -17.92 3.41 -23.23
N GLY A 494 -16.84 2.60 -23.24
CA GLY A 494 -16.77 1.37 -22.44
C GLY A 494 -16.89 1.64 -20.93
N TYR A 495 -16.21 2.68 -20.46
CA TYR A 495 -16.30 3.11 -19.07
C TYR A 495 -17.66 3.75 -18.74
N GLU A 496 -18.12 4.66 -19.58
CA GLU A 496 -19.42 5.35 -19.45
C GLU A 496 -20.57 4.34 -19.33
N GLN A 497 -20.64 3.38 -20.28
CA GLN A 497 -21.70 2.37 -20.28
C GLN A 497 -21.71 1.53 -19.00
N LEU A 498 -20.51 1.16 -18.48
CA LEU A 498 -20.40 0.43 -17.25
C LEU A 498 -20.92 1.26 -16.06
N VAL A 499 -20.53 2.53 -15.95
CA VAL A 499 -20.97 3.42 -14.88
C VAL A 499 -22.49 3.65 -14.96
N VAL A 500 -23.03 3.91 -16.16
CA VAL A 500 -24.48 4.09 -16.38
C VAL A 500 -25.24 2.83 -15.97
N ASN A 501 -24.82 1.65 -16.42
CA ASN A 501 -25.47 0.40 -16.04
C ASN A 501 -25.49 0.19 -14.51
N LEU A 502 -24.41 0.56 -13.80
CA LEU A 502 -24.37 0.49 -12.33
C LEU A 502 -25.30 1.52 -11.67
N LEU A 503 -25.49 2.69 -12.28
CA LEU A 503 -26.42 3.71 -11.79
C LEU A 503 -27.87 3.31 -12.04
N GLU A 504 -28.16 2.65 -13.15
CA GLU A 504 -29.50 2.16 -13.52
C GLU A 504 -29.94 0.93 -12.70
N ASP A 505 -29.04 0.23 -12.01
CA ASP A 505 -29.44 -0.79 -11.03
C ASP A 505 -30.44 -0.18 -10.04
N GLU A 506 -31.61 -0.79 -9.91
CA GLU A 506 -32.66 -0.31 -9.01
C GLU A 506 -32.25 -0.38 -7.53
N TYR A 507 -32.71 0.58 -6.73
CA TYR A 507 -32.54 0.54 -5.29
C TYR A 507 -33.56 -0.45 -4.69
N PRO A 508 -33.09 -1.57 -4.11
CA PRO A 508 -33.99 -2.53 -3.46
C PRO A 508 -34.47 -2.00 -2.11
N GLU A 509 -35.61 -2.49 -1.61
CA GLU A 509 -36.08 -2.17 -0.24
C GLU A 509 -35.01 -2.48 0.84
N LYS A 510 -34.23 -3.55 0.63
CA LYS A 510 -33.08 -3.93 1.47
C LYS A 510 -31.89 -4.24 0.59
N PRO A 511 -30.67 -3.79 0.97
CA PRO A 511 -29.47 -4.05 0.18
C PRO A 511 -29.30 -5.55 -0.12
N GLN A 512 -29.07 -5.88 -1.37
CA GLN A 512 -28.82 -7.26 -1.79
C GLN A 512 -27.46 -7.74 -1.26
N THR A 513 -27.41 -8.98 -0.79
CA THR A 513 -26.21 -9.52 -0.17
C THR A 513 -25.36 -10.28 -1.19
N ILE A 514 -24.12 -9.83 -1.36
CA ILE A 514 -23.07 -10.55 -2.09
C ILE A 514 -22.40 -11.51 -1.12
N THR A 515 -22.15 -12.74 -1.55
CA THR A 515 -21.51 -13.80 -0.76
C THR A 515 -20.11 -14.09 -1.32
N LEU A 516 -19.32 -14.90 -0.62
CA LEU A 516 -18.04 -15.39 -1.09
C LEU A 516 -18.16 -16.80 -1.64
N SER A 517 -17.43 -17.09 -2.73
CA SER A 517 -17.19 -18.49 -3.10
C SER A 517 -16.24 -19.14 -2.08
N PRO A 518 -16.19 -20.49 -2.00
CA PRO A 518 -15.27 -21.17 -1.09
C PRO A 518 -13.78 -20.79 -1.33
N GLU A 519 -13.40 -20.46 -2.56
CA GLU A 519 -12.06 -19.99 -2.91
C GLU A 519 -11.83 -18.58 -2.38
N ALA A 520 -12.79 -17.67 -2.58
CA ALA A 520 -12.71 -16.30 -2.10
C ALA A 520 -12.65 -16.22 -0.57
N ASP A 521 -13.39 -17.09 0.11
CA ASP A 521 -13.39 -17.18 1.57
C ASP A 521 -12.00 -17.61 2.09
N ARG A 522 -11.39 -18.64 1.48
CA ARG A 522 -10.02 -19.07 1.82
C ARG A 522 -8.98 -17.98 1.58
N GLU A 523 -9.06 -17.25 0.46
CA GLU A 523 -8.15 -16.13 0.17
C GLU A 523 -8.27 -15.02 1.21
N LEU A 524 -9.50 -14.67 1.59
CA LEU A 524 -9.75 -13.64 2.61
C LEU A 524 -9.26 -14.09 3.99
N GLU A 525 -9.50 -15.34 4.36
CA GLU A 525 -9.02 -15.95 5.61
C GLU A 525 -7.48 -15.94 5.67
N ALA A 526 -6.82 -16.38 4.58
CA ALA A 526 -5.37 -16.38 4.49
C ALA A 526 -4.80 -14.96 4.64
N PHE A 527 -5.43 -13.97 3.99
CA PHE A 527 -5.02 -12.57 4.13
C PHE A 527 -5.23 -12.03 5.55
N ALA A 528 -6.35 -12.33 6.19
CA ALA A 528 -6.64 -11.93 7.56
C ALA A 528 -5.62 -12.54 8.55
N ASN A 529 -5.33 -13.83 8.42
CA ASN A 529 -4.36 -14.54 9.24
C ASN A 529 -2.91 -14.05 9.00
N TRP A 530 -2.58 -13.61 7.77
CA TRP A 530 -1.30 -12.98 7.46
C TRP A 530 -1.17 -11.60 8.11
N LEU A 531 -2.25 -10.82 8.16
CA LEU A 531 -2.25 -9.45 8.67
C LEU A 531 -2.25 -9.39 10.20
N GLU A 532 -3.02 -10.26 10.86
CA GLU A 532 -3.29 -10.19 12.30
C GLU A 532 -2.02 -10.13 13.18
N PRO A 533 -1.01 -11.02 13.01
CA PRO A 533 0.20 -10.95 13.83
C PRO A 533 1.01 -9.66 13.60
N LYS A 534 0.87 -9.04 12.44
CA LYS A 534 1.59 -7.83 12.05
C LYS A 534 1.03 -6.56 12.70
N LEU A 535 -0.20 -6.60 13.23
CA LEU A 535 -0.82 -5.49 13.94
C LEU A 535 -0.05 -5.11 15.22
N THR A 536 0.60 -6.07 15.84
CA THR A 536 1.38 -5.85 17.08
C THR A 536 2.87 -5.64 16.81
N ASN A 537 3.33 -5.85 15.57
CA ASN A 537 4.74 -5.77 15.16
C ASN A 537 4.94 -4.75 14.04
N ASP A 538 4.85 -5.20 12.79
CA ASP A 538 5.19 -4.42 11.59
C ASP A 538 4.32 -3.16 11.45
N TYR A 539 3.07 -3.21 11.91
CA TYR A 539 2.06 -2.16 11.76
C TYR A 539 1.54 -1.62 13.10
N ALA A 540 2.29 -1.79 14.19
CA ALA A 540 1.87 -1.36 15.53
C ALA A 540 1.54 0.13 15.61
N GLU A 541 2.28 1.00 14.92
CA GLU A 541 2.05 2.45 14.89
C GLU A 541 0.75 2.86 14.17
N MET A 542 0.21 1.98 13.31
CA MET A 542 -1.01 2.17 12.53
C MET A 542 -1.99 0.99 12.69
N ALA A 543 -1.93 0.29 13.83
CA ALA A 543 -2.77 -0.88 14.09
C ALA A 543 -4.28 -0.56 14.03
N ASP A 544 -4.67 0.66 14.38
CA ASP A 544 -6.02 1.20 14.24
C ASP A 544 -6.51 1.19 12.78
N TRP A 545 -5.64 1.52 11.84
CA TRP A 545 -5.92 1.49 10.40
C TRP A 545 -5.82 0.07 9.83
N ALA A 546 -4.73 -0.63 10.11
CA ALA A 546 -4.47 -1.95 9.57
C ALA A 546 -5.54 -2.98 10.02
N GLY A 547 -6.07 -2.84 11.23
CA GLY A 547 -7.18 -3.67 11.73
C GLY A 547 -8.50 -3.50 10.96
N LYS A 548 -8.67 -2.41 10.17
CA LYS A 548 -9.85 -2.22 9.29
C LYS A 548 -9.61 -2.69 7.87
N LEU A 549 -8.38 -3.04 7.51
CA LEU A 549 -8.02 -3.35 6.13
C LEU A 549 -8.75 -4.58 5.59
N VAL A 550 -8.95 -5.63 6.41
CA VAL A 550 -9.68 -6.83 5.98
C VAL A 550 -11.12 -6.50 5.58
N GLY A 551 -11.79 -5.64 6.35
CA GLY A 551 -13.13 -5.12 6.01
C GLY A 551 -13.13 -4.29 4.73
N ASN A 552 -12.11 -3.44 4.53
CA ASN A 552 -11.96 -2.69 3.29
C ASN A 552 -11.70 -3.60 2.07
N VAL A 553 -10.86 -4.63 2.20
CA VAL A 553 -10.65 -5.64 1.14
C VAL A 553 -11.96 -6.34 0.79
N LEU A 554 -12.75 -6.69 1.79
CA LEU A 554 -14.08 -7.29 1.58
C LEU A 554 -14.99 -6.32 0.79
N ARG A 555 -15.06 -5.04 1.15
CA ARG A 555 -15.82 -4.01 0.40
C ARG A 555 -15.33 -3.88 -1.03
N LEU A 556 -14.01 -3.79 -1.24
CA LEU A 556 -13.39 -3.71 -2.57
C LEU A 556 -13.74 -4.93 -3.43
N SER A 557 -13.74 -6.14 -2.84
CA SER A 557 -14.11 -7.35 -3.58
C SER A 557 -15.57 -7.33 -4.05
N GLY A 558 -16.48 -6.77 -3.25
CA GLY A 558 -17.88 -6.55 -3.62
C GLY A 558 -18.03 -5.53 -4.77
N LEU A 559 -17.28 -4.41 -4.73
CA LEU A 559 -17.27 -3.42 -5.81
C LEU A 559 -16.77 -4.05 -7.12
N LEU A 560 -15.64 -4.76 -7.08
CA LEU A 560 -15.08 -5.43 -8.26
C LEU A 560 -16.00 -6.52 -8.79
N CYS A 561 -16.65 -7.29 -7.91
CA CYS A 561 -17.62 -8.32 -8.28
C CYS A 561 -18.75 -7.72 -9.10
N ARG A 562 -19.38 -6.65 -8.62
CA ARG A 562 -20.49 -5.98 -9.35
C ARG A 562 -20.03 -5.32 -10.64
N ALA A 563 -18.88 -4.64 -10.63
CA ALA A 563 -18.33 -4.02 -11.84
C ALA A 563 -17.98 -5.05 -12.92
N SER A 564 -17.59 -6.26 -12.55
CA SER A 564 -17.25 -7.33 -13.52
C SER A 564 -18.45 -7.91 -14.25
N VAL A 565 -19.66 -7.79 -13.70
CA VAL A 565 -20.90 -8.32 -14.30
C VAL A 565 -21.19 -7.67 -15.64
N TYR A 566 -20.96 -6.38 -15.75
CA TYR A 566 -21.26 -5.61 -16.96
C TYR A 566 -20.17 -5.70 -18.05
N GLN A 567 -19.15 -6.52 -17.84
CA GLN A 567 -18.18 -6.88 -18.89
C GLN A 567 -18.70 -7.94 -19.86
N SER A 568 -19.67 -8.74 -19.43
CA SER A 568 -20.17 -9.89 -20.20
C SER A 568 -21.60 -9.60 -20.63
N HIS A 569 -21.88 -9.73 -21.93
CA HIS A 569 -23.21 -9.69 -22.50
C HIS A 569 -24.04 -10.96 -22.20
N ASP A 570 -23.52 -11.83 -21.33
CA ASP A 570 -24.13 -13.12 -21.00
C ASP A 570 -25.04 -13.02 -19.78
N PHE A 571 -26.34 -13.16 -20.01
CA PHE A 571 -27.38 -13.13 -18.99
C PHE A 571 -27.18 -14.17 -17.85
N LEU A 572 -26.50 -15.27 -18.12
CA LEU A 572 -26.15 -16.29 -17.10
C LEU A 572 -25.08 -15.77 -16.12
N MET A 573 -24.28 -14.81 -16.49
CA MET A 573 -23.32 -14.17 -15.61
C MET A 573 -23.98 -13.24 -14.59
N VAL A 574 -25.14 -12.68 -14.90
CA VAL A 574 -25.90 -11.81 -13.97
C VAL A 574 -26.31 -12.56 -12.70
N GLN A 575 -26.66 -13.84 -12.80
CA GLN A 575 -26.95 -14.67 -11.62
C GLN A 575 -25.71 -15.03 -10.78
N LYS A 576 -24.53 -15.19 -11.41
CA LYS A 576 -23.26 -15.40 -10.70
C LYS A 576 -22.70 -14.10 -10.04
N ALA A 577 -23.33 -12.99 -10.31
CA ALA A 577 -22.96 -11.65 -9.89
C ALA A 577 -23.07 -11.39 -8.37
N PHE A 578 -23.61 -12.32 -7.63
CA PHE A 578 -23.78 -12.23 -6.17
C PHE A 578 -22.79 -13.12 -5.39
N SER A 579 -21.76 -13.64 -6.07
CA SER A 579 -20.71 -14.43 -5.43
C SER A 579 -19.33 -13.96 -5.90
N VAL A 580 -18.52 -13.46 -4.96
CA VAL A 580 -17.13 -13.10 -5.22
C VAL A 580 -16.33 -14.35 -5.54
N THR A 581 -15.62 -14.35 -6.67
CA THR A 581 -14.73 -15.45 -7.04
C THR A 581 -13.38 -15.36 -6.33
N GLY A 582 -12.61 -16.47 -6.29
CA GLY A 582 -11.23 -16.44 -5.77
C GLY A 582 -10.36 -15.39 -6.47
N LYS A 583 -10.46 -15.28 -7.81
CA LYS A 583 -9.74 -14.24 -8.58
C LYS A 583 -10.12 -12.82 -8.14
N THR A 584 -11.40 -12.52 -8.03
CA THR A 584 -11.88 -11.19 -7.60
C THR A 584 -11.40 -10.86 -6.18
N MET A 585 -11.37 -11.83 -5.28
CA MET A 585 -10.84 -11.65 -3.93
C MET A 585 -9.32 -11.40 -3.96
N SER A 586 -8.57 -12.17 -4.74
CA SER A 586 -7.13 -11.97 -4.92
C SER A 586 -6.82 -10.57 -5.48
N ASP A 587 -7.59 -10.09 -6.46
CA ASP A 587 -7.46 -8.74 -7.01
C ASP A 587 -7.78 -7.66 -5.94
N ALA A 588 -8.80 -7.87 -5.11
CA ALA A 588 -9.12 -6.99 -3.98
C ALA A 588 -8.02 -6.98 -2.91
N ILE A 589 -7.41 -8.12 -2.63
CA ILE A 589 -6.24 -8.23 -1.72
C ILE A 589 -5.04 -7.47 -2.28
N ARG A 590 -4.79 -7.52 -3.59
CA ARG A 590 -3.72 -6.74 -4.25
C ARG A 590 -3.94 -5.24 -4.06
N LEU A 591 -5.17 -4.75 -4.25
CA LEU A 591 -5.56 -3.37 -3.93
C LEU A 591 -5.38 -3.07 -2.43
N GLY A 592 -5.78 -3.98 -1.55
CA GLY A 592 -5.55 -3.85 -0.11
C GLY A 592 -4.08 -3.70 0.26
N LYS A 593 -3.19 -4.50 -0.33
CA LYS A 593 -1.74 -4.43 -0.14
C LYS A 593 -1.15 -3.12 -0.68
N TYR A 594 -1.66 -2.62 -1.80
CA TYR A 594 -1.32 -1.30 -2.32
C TYR A 594 -1.66 -0.21 -1.29
N TYR A 595 -2.89 -0.17 -0.79
CA TYR A 595 -3.30 0.81 0.22
C TYR A 595 -2.56 0.65 1.54
N LEU A 596 -2.17 -0.57 1.93
CA LEU A 596 -1.34 -0.81 3.12
C LEU A 596 0.03 -0.14 2.99
N ASN A 597 0.71 -0.31 1.86
CA ASN A 597 1.99 0.32 1.59
C ASN A 597 1.88 1.86 1.57
N HIS A 598 0.85 2.39 0.93
CA HIS A 598 0.61 3.83 0.86
C HIS A 598 0.15 4.44 2.19
N ALA A 599 -0.58 3.69 3.01
CA ALA A 599 -0.92 4.11 4.36
C ALA A 599 0.33 4.19 5.25
N GLN A 600 1.24 3.21 5.18
CA GLN A 600 2.53 3.30 5.88
C GLN A 600 3.27 4.59 5.52
N ALA A 601 3.33 4.93 4.24
CA ALA A 601 3.93 6.18 3.80
C ALA A 601 3.17 7.41 4.33
N ALA A 602 1.83 7.42 4.29
CA ALA A 602 1.02 8.53 4.80
C ALA A 602 1.18 8.73 6.31
N TYR A 603 1.18 7.65 7.10
CA TYR A 603 1.42 7.71 8.54
C TYR A 603 2.86 8.10 8.89
N SER A 604 3.82 7.85 8.00
CA SER A 604 5.21 8.28 8.19
C SER A 604 5.44 9.77 7.90
N VAL A 605 4.51 10.46 7.22
CA VAL A 605 4.56 11.92 6.95
C VAL A 605 4.14 12.77 8.18
N LEU A 606 3.91 12.16 9.35
CA LEU A 606 3.70 12.90 10.60
C LEU A 606 4.91 13.80 10.92
N PRO A 607 4.74 14.90 11.71
CA PRO A 607 5.71 16.02 11.83
C PRO A 607 7.15 15.67 12.18
N GLU A 608 7.45 14.44 12.60
CA GLU A 608 8.81 13.96 12.84
C GLU A 608 9.64 13.74 11.56
N ASN A 609 9.04 13.88 10.37
CA ASN A 609 9.63 13.55 9.09
C ASN A 609 10.03 14.72 8.18
N ASP A 610 10.05 15.95 8.71
CA ASP A 610 10.61 17.11 8.00
C ASP A 610 12.04 16.87 7.49
N MET A 611 12.76 15.91 8.07
CA MET A 611 14.14 15.58 7.70
C MET A 611 14.23 14.96 6.30
N TYR A 612 13.34 14.02 5.95
CA TYR A 612 13.33 13.38 4.63
C TYR A 612 12.95 14.36 3.52
N GLU A 613 11.93 15.20 3.73
CA GLU A 613 11.54 16.25 2.78
C GLU A 613 12.67 17.29 2.60
N ASN A 614 13.25 17.73 3.71
CA ASN A 614 14.32 18.69 3.72
C ASN A 614 15.59 18.11 3.07
N GLY A 615 15.92 16.85 3.33
CA GLY A 615 16.99 16.11 2.68
C GLY A 615 16.79 16.01 1.17
N ASN A 616 15.60 15.57 0.75
CA ASN A 616 15.26 15.48 -0.68
C ASN A 616 15.32 16.84 -1.39
N LEU A 617 14.88 17.92 -0.73
CA LEU A 617 14.98 19.28 -1.28
C LEU A 617 16.44 19.69 -1.52
N ILE A 618 17.32 19.41 -0.56
CA ILE A 618 18.77 19.68 -0.71
C ILE A 618 19.36 18.84 -1.84
N LEU A 619 19.05 17.53 -1.90
CA LEU A 619 19.53 16.65 -2.96
C LEU A 619 19.04 17.08 -4.34
N GLN A 620 17.78 17.50 -4.45
CA GLN A 620 17.25 18.06 -5.69
C GLN A 620 18.07 19.28 -6.14
N LYS A 621 18.39 20.20 -5.23
CA LYS A 621 19.18 21.39 -5.57
C LYS A 621 20.64 21.05 -5.92
N ILE A 622 21.23 20.04 -5.29
CA ILE A 622 22.55 19.52 -5.63
C ILE A 622 22.54 18.95 -7.05
N ARG A 623 21.52 18.15 -7.42
CA ARG A 623 21.36 17.59 -8.77
C ARG A 623 21.11 18.68 -9.82
N GLU A 624 20.17 19.61 -9.58
CA GLU A 624 19.87 20.73 -10.50
C GLU A 624 21.09 21.60 -10.81
N ARG A 625 22.03 21.74 -9.88
CA ARG A 625 23.24 22.58 -10.01
C ARG A 625 24.48 21.77 -10.32
N HIS A 626 24.39 20.45 -10.46
CA HIS A 626 25.51 19.55 -10.71
C HIS A 626 26.69 19.74 -9.73
N LEU A 627 26.36 19.95 -8.44
CA LEU A 627 27.39 20.22 -7.43
C LEU A 627 28.15 18.94 -7.09
N THR A 628 29.47 19.07 -6.99
CA THR A 628 30.38 18.02 -6.50
C THR A 628 30.82 18.27 -5.05
N ALA A 629 30.74 19.53 -4.61
CA ALA A 629 30.94 19.93 -3.22
C ALA A 629 30.23 21.27 -2.98
N PHE A 630 29.92 21.57 -1.72
CA PHE A 630 29.26 22.81 -1.30
C PHE A 630 29.60 23.13 0.16
N ASP A 631 29.45 24.39 0.56
CA ASP A 631 29.52 24.81 1.96
C ASP A 631 28.12 25.01 2.56
N ARG A 632 28.04 25.06 3.89
CA ARG A 632 26.78 25.25 4.62
C ARG A 632 26.02 26.52 4.23
N ARG A 633 26.73 27.64 3.91
CA ARG A 633 26.06 28.87 3.44
C ARG A 633 25.49 28.70 2.04
N GLU A 634 26.16 27.95 1.21
CA GLU A 634 25.68 27.63 -0.14
C GLU A 634 24.42 26.79 -0.07
N ALA A 635 24.36 25.76 0.80
CA ALA A 635 23.18 24.99 1.07
C ALA A 635 22.00 25.87 1.52
N MET A 636 22.23 26.81 2.44
CA MET A 636 21.19 27.77 2.87
C MET A 636 20.75 28.72 1.74
N ARG A 637 21.64 29.12 0.86
CA ARG A 637 21.32 29.96 -0.32
C ARG A 637 20.52 29.20 -1.36
N MET A 638 20.82 27.94 -1.57
CA MET A 638 20.06 27.05 -2.48
C MET A 638 18.64 26.78 -1.99
N CYS A 639 18.51 26.62 -0.67
CA CYS A 639 17.25 26.26 -0.02
C CYS A 639 16.80 27.37 0.92
N ARG A 640 16.15 28.39 0.38
CA ARG A 640 15.69 29.59 1.15
C ARG A 640 14.73 29.27 2.32
N ARG A 641 14.26 28.04 2.42
CA ARG A 641 13.47 27.52 3.55
C ARG A 641 14.29 27.55 4.84
N PHE A 642 15.60 27.30 4.80
CA PHE A 642 16.48 27.28 5.96
C PHE A 642 17.02 28.70 6.25
N LYS A 643 16.53 29.33 7.30
CA LYS A 643 16.93 30.70 7.67
C LYS A 643 18.08 30.74 8.68
N THR A 644 18.30 29.67 9.44
CA THR A 644 19.30 29.58 10.50
C THR A 644 20.16 28.32 10.32
N ILE A 645 21.35 28.34 10.95
CA ILE A 645 22.27 27.20 10.99
C ILE A 645 21.59 26.02 11.69
N ASP A 646 20.87 26.26 12.77
CA ASP A 646 20.21 25.24 13.58
C ASP A 646 19.09 24.53 12.78
N SER A 647 18.54 25.18 11.78
CA SER A 647 17.51 24.58 10.93
C SER A 647 18.08 23.69 9.80
N ILE A 648 19.32 23.95 9.31
CA ILE A 648 19.89 23.19 8.20
C ILE A 648 20.88 22.12 8.66
N GLN A 649 21.60 22.33 9.78
CA GLN A 649 22.64 21.40 10.22
C GLN A 649 22.10 19.98 10.45
N PRO A 650 20.98 19.78 11.16
CA PRO A 650 20.43 18.44 11.34
C PRO A 650 20.13 17.72 10.01
N VAL A 651 19.73 18.48 8.96
CA VAL A 651 19.46 17.91 7.64
C VAL A 651 20.74 17.52 6.92
N LEU A 652 21.80 18.28 7.08
CA LEU A 652 23.12 17.93 6.52
C LEU A 652 23.71 16.70 7.22
N ASP A 653 23.60 16.63 8.56
CA ASP A 653 24.04 15.48 9.33
C ASP A 653 23.25 14.22 8.91
N PHE A 654 21.93 14.35 8.71
CA PHE A 654 21.08 13.29 8.20
C PHE A 654 21.49 12.81 6.80
N LEU A 655 21.79 13.73 5.87
CA LEU A 655 22.28 13.37 4.54
C LEU A 655 23.67 12.71 4.57
N GLU A 656 24.51 13.07 5.53
CA GLU A 656 25.80 12.43 5.78
C GLU A 656 25.62 11.01 6.32
N ASP A 657 24.73 10.81 7.30
CA ASP A 657 24.39 9.49 7.84
C ASP A 657 23.86 8.52 6.77
N TYR A 658 23.14 9.07 5.76
CA TYR A 658 22.63 8.31 4.62
C TYR A 658 23.64 8.14 3.49
N GLY A 659 24.83 8.73 3.63
CA GLY A 659 25.93 8.59 2.68
C GLY A 659 25.81 9.45 1.42
N TYR A 660 24.93 10.46 1.38
CA TYR A 660 24.79 11.38 0.24
C TYR A 660 25.83 12.46 0.17
N ILE A 661 26.34 12.86 1.31
CA ILE A 661 27.39 13.87 1.46
C ILE A 661 28.38 13.40 2.51
N MET A 662 29.57 14.01 2.52
CA MET A 662 30.62 13.77 3.50
C MET A 662 31.27 15.07 3.88
N GLN A 663 31.31 15.38 5.17
CA GLN A 663 32.03 16.59 5.63
C GLN A 663 33.52 16.45 5.44
N GLN A 664 34.14 17.45 4.81
CA GLN A 664 35.60 17.50 4.64
C GLN A 664 36.30 17.69 6.00
N PRO A 665 37.40 16.98 6.25
CA PRO A 665 38.21 17.20 7.45
C PRO A 665 38.70 18.64 7.53
N GLN A 666 38.35 19.36 8.59
CA GLN A 666 38.82 20.71 8.79
C GLN A 666 40.23 20.72 9.39
N LYS A 667 41.21 21.11 8.60
CA LYS A 667 42.56 21.43 9.12
C LYS A 667 42.57 22.89 9.55
N TYR A 668 42.40 23.18 10.83
CA TYR A 668 42.50 24.50 11.39
C TYR A 668 43.65 24.57 12.40
N SER A 669 44.67 25.39 12.11
CA SER A 669 45.84 25.59 12.97
C SER A 669 46.09 27.06 13.32
N GLY A 670 45.11 27.96 13.11
CA GLY A 670 45.29 29.42 13.23
C GLY A 670 44.47 30.11 14.31
N THR A 671 44.83 31.34 14.66
CA THR A 671 44.16 32.19 15.65
C THR A 671 43.05 33.06 15.02
N GLY A 672 42.11 32.46 14.26
CA GLY A 672 41.00 33.16 13.63
C GLY A 672 39.67 32.38 13.75
N ARG A 673 38.62 32.88 13.08
CA ARG A 673 37.33 32.14 13.03
C ARG A 673 37.50 30.85 12.21
N PRO A 674 37.07 29.68 12.73
CA PRO A 674 37.13 28.43 11.96
C PRO A 674 36.45 28.54 10.59
N PRO A 675 37.00 27.93 9.54
CA PRO A 675 36.36 27.89 8.23
C PRO A 675 34.99 27.21 8.33
N LEU A 676 34.10 27.55 7.39
CA LEU A 676 32.78 26.93 7.34
C LEU A 676 32.91 25.44 6.97
N PRO A 677 32.09 24.55 7.54
CA PRO A 677 32.02 23.18 7.11
C PRO A 677 31.72 23.09 5.62
N ARG A 678 32.54 22.29 4.91
CA ARG A 678 32.38 21.98 3.50
C ARG A 678 32.05 20.51 3.36
N TYR A 679 31.17 20.18 2.44
CA TYR A 679 30.68 18.84 2.20
C TYR A 679 30.99 18.43 0.76
N ASP A 680 31.55 17.24 0.58
CA ASP A 680 31.68 16.59 -0.73
C ASP A 680 30.38 15.86 -1.02
N VAL A 681 29.96 15.83 -2.28
CA VAL A 681 28.75 15.13 -2.74
C VAL A 681 29.13 13.75 -3.23
N ASN A 682 28.40 12.76 -2.82
CA ASN A 682 28.61 11.37 -3.24
C ASN A 682 28.49 11.26 -4.77
N PRO A 683 29.51 10.76 -5.47
CA PRO A 683 29.53 10.62 -6.93
C PRO A 683 28.42 9.71 -7.48
N TRP A 684 27.93 8.73 -6.70
CA TRP A 684 26.80 7.87 -7.05
C TRP A 684 25.51 8.64 -7.37
N LEU A 685 25.38 9.87 -6.88
CA LEU A 685 24.24 10.75 -7.21
C LEU A 685 24.16 11.17 -8.68
N LYS A 686 25.19 10.95 -9.48
CA LYS A 686 25.22 11.28 -10.91
C LYS A 686 24.66 10.15 -11.78
N GLU A 687 24.57 8.93 -11.27
CA GLU A 687 24.14 7.74 -12.02
C GLU A 687 22.65 7.42 -11.79
N HIS A 688 22.01 8.09 -10.83
CA HIS A 688 20.60 8.00 -10.49
C HIS A 688 19.92 9.38 -10.50
#